data_f8aaca89db6ce1a44d15d5a429c40775
#
_entry.id   f8aaca89db6ce1a44d15d5a429c40775
#
_cell.length_a   1.000
_cell.length_b   1.000
_cell.length_c   1.000
_cell.angle_alpha   90.00
_cell.angle_beta   90.00
_cell.angle_gamma   90.00
#
_symmetry.space_group_name_H-M   'P 1'
#
loop_
_entity.id
_entity.type
_entity.pdbx_description
1 polymer ?
#
loop_
_entity_poly.entity_id
_entity_poly.type
_entity_poly.pdbx_seq_one_letter_code
_entity_poly.pdbx_strand_id
1 'polypeptide(L)'
;MVDRTEPRPTAASIERALRRAASGLALDVDEAAALLAARGGTLDELLRVAGDIRDAGLRDVGRPGVVTYSKKVFVPLTRLCRDRCHYCTFATVPHRLPAAFLDRDEVLAIARQGAAQGCKEALFTLGDRPEERWPAAREWLDARGYDSTLDYLRACAVAVLEETGLLPHLNPGVLSWSELQRLKPVAPSMGMMLETTATRLWSEPGGPHFGSPDKEPAVRLRVLDDAGRVGVPFTTGILIGIGETPAERVDALFAIRRAQRAYGHLQEVIVQNFRAKPDTAMRGMPDAELHDLAATVAVARVLLGPGARIQAPPNLIAGEYDLLLRAGIDDWGGVSPVTPDHVNPERPWPQLDELARRTAEAGFTLRERLTIYPEYVRAGDPWLDPRLLPHVSALADPATGLAVETARPQGRPWQEPEEVFGGGRTDLHATIDTTGRTGDRRGDFDDVYGDWSEVAAQADASRAGAARTEVGRPGQAGGGTPTTAGSAAATAGAGDAELRAGLRLAADDPAALLTPAHEAKALALFAADGPALDALCRIADDVRRDTVGDDVTYVVNRNINFSNVCYVGCRFCAFAQRERDADAYRLSVDQVADRAEEAWAAGATEVCLQGGIDPKLPVTGYADLIRAIKARVPGMHVHAFSPMEIVTAAAKAGVPVREWLTGLREAGLDTIPGTAAEILDDEVRWVLTKGKLPAAAWVEVVSTAHELGIRSSSTMMYGHVDHPGQWLAHFRVLAGVQDRTGGFTEFVALPFVHTNAPIYLAGIARPGPTWRENRAVHAMARLLLHGRIDNIQCSWVKLGDAGTAAMLNGGCNDLGGTLMEETISRMAGSGNGSARTEEQLRAIAARAGRPARKRTTAYGHLRP
;
A
#
# COMPACT_ATOMS: atom_id res chain seq x y z
N MET A 1 -26.58 -31.23 -8.93
CA MET A 1 -25.59 -30.73 -9.93
C MET A 1 -26.37 -30.30 -11.16
N VAL A 2 -26.53 -29.02 -11.41
CA VAL A 2 -27.11 -28.50 -12.65
C VAL A 2 -25.95 -28.52 -13.67
N ASP A 3 -26.12 -29.36 -14.68
CA ASP A 3 -25.21 -29.49 -15.81
C ASP A 3 -25.23 -28.17 -16.61
N ARG A 4 -24.34 -27.23 -16.25
CA ARG A 4 -24.06 -26.03 -17.04
C ARG A 4 -22.96 -26.38 -18.02
N THR A 5 -23.33 -27.09 -19.11
CA THR A 5 -22.40 -27.28 -20.22
C THR A 5 -22.19 -25.93 -20.92
N GLU A 6 -21.11 -25.22 -20.54
CA GLU A 6 -20.57 -24.17 -21.39
C GLU A 6 -20.31 -24.76 -22.78
N PRO A 7 -20.58 -24.04 -23.87
CA PRO A 7 -20.33 -24.54 -25.21
C PRO A 7 -18.82 -24.81 -25.35
N ARG A 8 -18.45 -26.05 -25.71
CA ARG A 8 -17.04 -26.42 -25.92
C ARG A 8 -16.43 -25.51 -26.99
N PRO A 9 -15.23 -24.92 -26.72
CA PRO A 9 -14.58 -24.08 -27.72
C PRO A 9 -14.33 -24.87 -29.01
N THR A 10 -14.52 -24.21 -30.15
CA THR A 10 -14.28 -24.80 -31.46
C THR A 10 -12.78 -24.81 -31.78
N ALA A 11 -12.30 -25.71 -32.64
CA ALA A 11 -10.91 -25.71 -33.09
C ALA A 11 -10.51 -24.33 -33.67
N ALA A 12 -11.40 -23.69 -34.43
CA ALA A 12 -11.18 -22.36 -35.00
C ALA A 12 -11.02 -21.27 -33.93
N SER A 13 -11.75 -21.33 -32.78
CA SER A 13 -11.59 -20.38 -31.68
C SER A 13 -10.26 -20.58 -30.95
N ILE A 14 -9.84 -21.82 -30.75
CA ILE A 14 -8.51 -22.14 -30.13
C ILE A 14 -7.39 -21.63 -31.03
N GLU A 15 -7.40 -21.92 -32.33
CA GLU A 15 -6.39 -21.47 -33.27
C GLU A 15 -6.31 -19.93 -33.37
N ARG A 16 -7.47 -19.25 -33.35
CA ARG A 16 -7.49 -17.78 -33.33
C ARG A 16 -6.85 -17.21 -32.07
N ALA A 17 -7.22 -17.72 -30.90
CA ALA A 17 -6.64 -17.31 -29.63
C ALA A 17 -5.13 -17.58 -29.57
N LEU A 18 -4.68 -18.73 -30.09
CA LEU A 18 -3.26 -19.10 -30.16
C LEU A 18 -2.47 -18.15 -31.07
N ARG A 19 -2.98 -17.81 -32.27
CA ARG A 19 -2.33 -16.80 -33.14
C ARG A 19 -2.21 -15.44 -32.45
N ARG A 20 -3.25 -15.01 -31.72
CA ARG A 20 -3.19 -13.75 -30.95
C ARG A 20 -2.12 -13.82 -29.85
N ALA A 21 -2.09 -14.89 -29.06
CA ALA A 21 -1.07 -15.13 -28.05
C ALA A 21 0.34 -15.11 -28.62
N ALA A 22 0.57 -15.84 -29.73
CA ALA A 22 1.86 -15.88 -30.43
C ALA A 22 2.32 -14.52 -30.99
N SER A 23 1.34 -13.63 -31.31
CA SER A 23 1.61 -12.26 -31.77
C SER A 23 1.77 -11.27 -30.62
N GLY A 24 1.73 -11.69 -29.35
CA GLY A 24 1.82 -10.82 -28.18
C GLY A 24 0.58 -9.94 -27.95
N LEU A 25 -0.54 -10.26 -28.59
CA LEU A 25 -1.78 -9.50 -28.43
C LEU A 25 -2.53 -9.95 -27.16
N ALA A 26 -3.13 -9.00 -26.46
CA ALA A 26 -3.93 -9.27 -25.27
C ALA A 26 -5.13 -10.18 -25.63
N LEU A 27 -5.35 -11.19 -24.79
CA LEU A 27 -6.48 -12.08 -24.88
C LEU A 27 -7.59 -11.58 -23.95
N ASP A 28 -8.85 -11.78 -24.37
CA ASP A 28 -10.01 -11.65 -23.46
C ASP A 28 -10.27 -12.98 -22.72
N VAL A 29 -11.31 -12.98 -21.85
CA VAL A 29 -11.66 -14.16 -21.03
C VAL A 29 -12.03 -15.36 -21.88
N ASP A 30 -12.82 -15.18 -22.93
CA ASP A 30 -13.28 -16.26 -23.79
C ASP A 30 -12.14 -16.88 -24.62
N GLU A 31 -11.24 -16.03 -25.15
CA GLU A 31 -10.05 -16.46 -25.86
C GLU A 31 -9.08 -17.24 -24.95
N ALA A 32 -8.84 -16.75 -23.74
CA ALA A 32 -8.00 -17.45 -22.78
C ALA A 32 -8.62 -18.76 -22.29
N ALA A 33 -9.95 -18.79 -22.05
CA ALA A 33 -10.67 -20.01 -21.70
C ALA A 33 -10.63 -21.04 -22.84
N ALA A 34 -10.72 -20.59 -24.09
CA ALA A 34 -10.58 -21.48 -25.25
C ALA A 34 -9.20 -22.17 -25.29
N LEU A 35 -8.11 -21.48 -24.92
CA LEU A 35 -6.77 -22.06 -24.87
C LEU A 35 -6.61 -23.16 -23.81
N LEU A 36 -7.38 -23.14 -22.72
CA LEU A 36 -7.40 -24.21 -21.73
C LEU A 36 -7.88 -25.56 -22.31
N ALA A 37 -8.66 -25.52 -23.40
CA ALA A 37 -9.10 -26.72 -24.09
C ALA A 37 -8.10 -27.24 -25.15
N ALA A 38 -6.94 -26.60 -25.31
CA ALA A 38 -5.92 -27.03 -26.28
C ALA A 38 -5.42 -28.44 -25.96
N ARG A 39 -5.33 -29.30 -26.96
CA ARG A 39 -4.83 -30.69 -26.81
C ARG A 39 -4.04 -31.08 -28.06
N GLY A 40 -3.15 -32.08 -27.96
CA GLY A 40 -2.30 -32.51 -29.05
C GLY A 40 -1.48 -31.37 -29.67
N GLY A 41 -1.42 -31.23 -30.99
CA GLY A 41 -0.61 -30.21 -31.64
C GLY A 41 -0.94 -28.75 -31.27
N THR A 42 -2.20 -28.42 -30.92
CA THR A 42 -2.54 -27.08 -30.44
C THR A 42 -2.03 -26.83 -29.02
N LEU A 43 -1.93 -27.87 -28.19
CA LEU A 43 -1.27 -27.77 -26.88
C LEU A 43 0.24 -27.58 -27.05
N ASP A 44 0.89 -28.36 -27.91
CA ASP A 44 2.34 -28.22 -28.15
C ASP A 44 2.71 -26.80 -28.63
N GLU A 45 1.89 -26.21 -29.49
CA GLU A 45 2.10 -24.84 -29.94
C GLU A 45 1.85 -23.81 -28.80
N LEU A 46 0.85 -24.02 -27.95
CA LEU A 46 0.61 -23.19 -26.77
C LEU A 46 1.79 -23.24 -25.78
N LEU A 47 2.32 -24.45 -25.53
CA LEU A 47 3.49 -24.65 -24.68
C LEU A 47 4.71 -23.93 -25.24
N ARG A 48 4.92 -24.00 -26.57
CA ARG A 48 6.04 -23.29 -27.26
C ARG A 48 5.89 -21.77 -27.06
N VAL A 49 4.73 -21.19 -27.29
CA VAL A 49 4.47 -19.74 -27.07
C VAL A 49 4.75 -19.35 -25.61
N ALA A 50 4.27 -20.14 -24.67
CA ALA A 50 4.50 -19.89 -23.22
C ALA A 50 6.00 -19.99 -22.87
N GLY A 51 6.71 -20.98 -23.41
CA GLY A 51 8.16 -21.14 -23.25
C GLY A 51 8.93 -19.93 -23.77
N ASP A 52 8.58 -19.44 -24.96
CA ASP A 52 9.21 -18.25 -25.57
C ASP A 52 9.04 -17.00 -24.70
N ILE A 53 7.84 -16.81 -24.12
CA ILE A 53 7.53 -15.70 -23.20
C ILE A 53 8.37 -15.81 -21.91
N ARG A 54 8.45 -16.99 -21.29
CA ARG A 54 9.31 -17.23 -20.12
C ARG A 54 10.76 -16.91 -20.45
N ASP A 55 11.28 -17.42 -21.55
CA ASP A 55 12.69 -17.26 -21.94
C ASP A 55 13.05 -15.80 -22.22
N ALA A 56 12.10 -15.03 -22.78
CA ALA A 56 12.25 -13.58 -22.91
C ALA A 56 12.38 -12.94 -21.53
N GLY A 57 11.47 -13.25 -20.58
CA GLY A 57 11.51 -12.70 -19.24
C GLY A 57 12.76 -13.08 -18.44
N LEU A 58 13.29 -14.29 -18.62
CA LEU A 58 14.55 -14.72 -18.00
C LEU A 58 15.76 -13.96 -18.58
N ARG A 59 15.75 -13.67 -19.89
CA ARG A 59 16.78 -12.80 -20.49
C ARG A 59 16.73 -11.38 -19.97
N ASP A 60 15.52 -10.80 -19.83
CA ASP A 60 15.34 -9.43 -19.35
C ASP A 60 15.90 -9.22 -17.94
N VAL A 61 15.84 -10.25 -17.09
CA VAL A 61 16.40 -10.19 -15.71
C VAL A 61 17.82 -10.74 -15.60
N GLY A 62 18.49 -11.05 -16.72
CA GLY A 62 19.87 -11.52 -16.76
C GLY A 62 20.08 -12.97 -16.31
N ARG A 63 19.05 -13.83 -16.40
CA ARG A 63 19.09 -15.25 -15.99
C ARG A 63 18.63 -16.22 -17.09
N PRO A 64 19.14 -16.11 -18.32
CA PRO A 64 18.70 -16.99 -19.39
C PRO A 64 18.95 -18.46 -19.04
N GLY A 65 17.97 -19.31 -19.26
CA GLY A 65 18.05 -20.76 -19.03
C GLY A 65 18.13 -21.18 -17.56
N VAL A 66 17.80 -20.29 -16.59
CA VAL A 66 17.83 -20.60 -15.16
C VAL A 66 16.41 -20.83 -14.64
N VAL A 67 16.17 -22.00 -14.07
CA VAL A 67 14.97 -22.33 -13.30
C VAL A 67 15.34 -22.38 -11.81
N THR A 68 14.50 -21.80 -10.96
CA THR A 68 14.80 -21.65 -9.52
C THR A 68 14.04 -22.62 -8.65
N TYR A 69 14.51 -22.81 -7.40
CA TYR A 69 13.85 -23.49 -6.31
C TYR A 69 14.29 -22.87 -4.98
N SER A 70 13.52 -23.10 -3.92
CA SER A 70 13.90 -22.71 -2.56
C SER A 70 14.11 -23.94 -1.69
N LYS A 71 15.27 -24.02 -1.02
CA LYS A 71 15.58 -25.08 -0.05
C LYS A 71 15.13 -24.69 1.34
N LYS A 72 14.12 -25.38 1.88
CA LYS A 72 13.41 -24.95 3.09
C LYS A 72 13.07 -26.06 4.06
N VAL A 73 12.65 -25.66 5.26
CA VAL A 73 11.91 -26.51 6.19
C VAL A 73 10.49 -26.00 6.34
N PHE A 74 9.55 -26.90 6.52
CA PHE A 74 8.14 -26.57 6.80
C PHE A 74 7.87 -26.69 8.29
N VAL A 75 7.35 -25.60 8.88
CA VAL A 75 6.98 -25.52 10.30
C VAL A 75 5.45 -25.54 10.40
N PRO A 76 4.82 -26.67 10.74
CA PRO A 76 3.37 -26.78 10.87
C PRO A 76 2.92 -26.25 12.23
N LEU A 77 2.97 -24.92 12.43
CA LEU A 77 2.81 -24.27 13.73
C LEU A 77 1.54 -24.68 14.47
N THR A 78 0.41 -24.79 13.75
CA THR A 78 -0.82 -25.42 14.24
C THR A 78 -1.57 -26.09 13.09
N ARG A 79 -2.18 -27.24 13.41
CA ARG A 79 -3.07 -27.97 12.50
C ARG A 79 -4.56 -27.74 12.83
N LEU A 80 -4.86 -26.90 13.79
CA LEU A 80 -6.22 -26.40 14.03
C LEU A 80 -6.49 -25.24 13.08
N CYS A 81 -7.70 -25.18 12.53
CA CYS A 81 -8.11 -24.16 11.58
C CYS A 81 -9.57 -23.80 11.81
N ARG A 82 -9.95 -22.54 11.58
CA ARG A 82 -11.36 -22.18 11.61
C ARG A 82 -12.10 -22.60 10.34
N ASP A 83 -11.40 -22.68 9.21
CA ASP A 83 -11.95 -23.15 7.92
C ASP A 83 -12.26 -24.64 7.88
N ARG A 84 -13.09 -25.04 6.91
CA ARG A 84 -13.54 -26.42 6.69
C ARG A 84 -13.43 -26.81 5.21
N CYS A 85 -12.27 -26.56 4.60
CA CYS A 85 -12.05 -26.88 3.19
C CYS A 85 -12.21 -28.38 2.95
N HIS A 86 -13.07 -28.78 2.01
CA HIS A 86 -13.48 -30.16 1.79
C HIS A 86 -12.39 -31.07 1.20
N TYR A 87 -11.26 -30.48 0.75
CA TYR A 87 -10.11 -31.21 0.17
C TYR A 87 -8.89 -31.21 1.12
N CYS A 88 -8.95 -30.49 2.24
CA CYS A 88 -7.80 -30.27 3.11
C CYS A 88 -7.59 -31.47 4.07
N THR A 89 -6.38 -32.01 4.10
CA THR A 89 -5.93 -33.03 5.06
C THR A 89 -4.99 -32.46 6.14
N PHE A 90 -4.55 -31.22 5.96
CA PHE A 90 -3.69 -30.55 6.94
C PHE A 90 -4.45 -30.23 8.23
N ALA A 91 -5.65 -29.65 8.10
CA ALA A 91 -6.48 -29.29 9.24
C ALA A 91 -7.03 -30.55 9.97
N THR A 92 -7.05 -30.51 11.31
CA THR A 92 -7.54 -31.57 12.16
C THR A 92 -8.30 -31.02 13.37
N VAL A 93 -8.66 -31.87 14.31
CA VAL A 93 -9.44 -31.51 15.51
C VAL A 93 -8.58 -31.63 16.78
N PRO A 94 -8.88 -30.87 17.85
CA PRO A 94 -8.01 -30.80 19.03
C PRO A 94 -7.67 -32.16 19.65
N HIS A 95 -8.63 -33.10 19.74
CA HIS A 95 -8.42 -34.40 20.38
C HIS A 95 -7.46 -35.35 19.64
N ARG A 96 -7.07 -35.01 18.40
CA ARG A 96 -6.07 -35.75 17.60
C ARG A 96 -4.68 -35.13 17.67
N LEU A 97 -4.50 -34.08 18.42
CA LEU A 97 -3.23 -33.35 18.56
C LEU A 97 -2.74 -33.45 20.01
N PRO A 98 -1.42 -33.56 20.23
CA PRO A 98 -0.84 -33.50 21.56
C PRO A 98 -1.00 -32.12 22.21
N ALA A 99 -0.96 -31.05 21.40
CA ALA A 99 -1.18 -29.66 21.80
C ALA A 99 -1.81 -28.87 20.65
N ALA A 100 -2.42 -27.73 20.96
CA ALA A 100 -3.06 -26.86 19.94
C ALA A 100 -2.04 -26.25 18.97
N PHE A 101 -0.83 -25.97 19.44
CA PHE A 101 0.29 -25.43 18.67
C PHE A 101 1.56 -26.19 18.98
N LEU A 102 2.52 -26.22 18.06
CA LEU A 102 3.91 -26.53 18.40
C LEU A 102 4.39 -25.48 19.41
N ASP A 103 5.13 -25.93 20.42
CA ASP A 103 5.78 -24.97 21.30
C ASP A 103 7.05 -24.36 20.65
N ARG A 104 7.63 -23.33 21.30
CA ARG A 104 8.79 -22.62 20.76
C ARG A 104 10.00 -23.52 20.56
N ASP A 105 10.22 -24.47 21.46
CA ASP A 105 11.38 -25.38 21.40
C ASP A 105 11.22 -26.38 20.26
N GLU A 106 10.00 -26.89 20.01
CA GLU A 106 9.67 -27.75 18.86
C GLU A 106 9.90 -26.99 17.53
N VAL A 107 9.45 -25.71 17.43
CA VAL A 107 9.70 -24.85 16.26
C VAL A 107 11.20 -24.69 16.02
N LEU A 108 11.96 -24.37 17.07
CA LEU A 108 13.40 -24.17 16.97
C LEU A 108 14.16 -25.47 16.65
N ALA A 109 13.69 -26.61 17.14
CA ALA A 109 14.26 -27.91 16.77
C ALA A 109 14.18 -28.17 15.26
N ILE A 110 13.00 -27.90 14.64
CA ILE A 110 12.82 -28.01 13.18
C ILE A 110 13.74 -27.01 12.45
N ALA A 111 13.79 -25.77 12.90
CA ALA A 111 14.63 -24.74 12.30
C ALA A 111 16.13 -25.09 12.36
N ARG A 112 16.64 -25.52 13.51
CA ARG A 112 18.04 -25.99 13.68
C ARG A 112 18.39 -27.14 12.76
N GLN A 113 17.47 -28.12 12.63
CA GLN A 113 17.68 -29.24 11.73
C GLN A 113 17.77 -28.77 10.27
N GLY A 114 16.91 -27.84 9.88
CA GLY A 114 16.94 -27.23 8.54
C GLY A 114 18.25 -26.48 8.28
N ALA A 115 18.66 -25.62 9.20
CA ALA A 115 19.92 -24.86 9.09
C ALA A 115 21.12 -25.80 8.97
N ALA A 116 21.17 -26.88 9.74
CA ALA A 116 22.21 -27.91 9.66
C ALA A 116 22.29 -28.59 8.29
N GLN A 117 21.15 -28.77 7.61
CA GLN A 117 21.05 -29.31 6.25
C GLN A 117 21.25 -28.25 5.16
N GLY A 118 21.56 -26.99 5.55
CA GLY A 118 21.82 -25.88 4.62
C GLY A 118 20.57 -25.29 4.00
N CYS A 119 19.39 -25.49 4.61
CA CYS A 119 18.20 -24.70 4.26
C CYS A 119 18.45 -23.21 4.58
N LYS A 120 17.78 -22.33 3.85
CA LYS A 120 17.85 -20.88 4.07
C LYS A 120 16.50 -20.29 4.44
N GLU A 121 15.44 -21.08 4.35
CA GLU A 121 14.06 -20.66 4.61
C GLU A 121 13.38 -21.55 5.65
N ALA A 122 12.59 -20.92 6.53
CA ALA A 122 11.60 -21.60 7.38
C ALA A 122 10.20 -21.15 6.95
N LEU A 123 9.48 -22.05 6.27
CA LEU A 123 8.10 -21.78 5.85
C LEU A 123 7.14 -22.17 6.99
N PHE A 124 6.46 -21.18 7.55
CA PHE A 124 5.40 -21.40 8.53
C PHE A 124 4.08 -21.69 7.82
N THR A 125 3.62 -22.91 7.96
CA THR A 125 2.32 -23.38 7.47
C THR A 125 1.42 -23.62 8.68
N LEU A 126 0.23 -23.05 8.67
CA LEU A 126 -0.69 -23.15 9.81
C LEU A 126 -2.16 -23.09 9.37
N GLY A 127 -3.05 -23.53 10.25
CA GLY A 127 -4.47 -23.29 10.09
C GLY A 127 -4.83 -21.84 10.44
N ASP A 128 -5.80 -21.29 9.73
CA ASP A 128 -6.23 -19.89 9.88
C ASP A 128 -7.01 -19.72 11.19
N ARG A 129 -6.63 -18.77 12.02
CA ARG A 129 -7.28 -18.27 13.27
C ARG A 129 -8.00 -19.35 14.06
N PRO A 130 -7.32 -20.43 14.50
CA PRO A 130 -7.97 -21.52 15.21
C PRO A 130 -8.64 -21.09 16.51
N GLU A 131 -8.15 -20.05 17.17
CA GLU A 131 -8.71 -19.48 18.39
C GLU A 131 -10.15 -18.97 18.24
N GLU A 132 -10.57 -18.61 17.02
CA GLU A 132 -11.95 -18.19 16.77
C GLU A 132 -12.95 -19.34 16.67
N ARG A 133 -12.47 -20.56 16.55
CA ARG A 133 -13.30 -21.76 16.45
C ARG A 133 -13.07 -22.76 17.58
N TRP A 134 -11.84 -22.90 18.05
CA TRP A 134 -11.43 -23.95 18.96
C TRP A 134 -11.03 -23.37 20.32
N PRO A 135 -11.81 -23.61 21.40
CA PRO A 135 -11.46 -23.14 22.75
C PRO A 135 -10.06 -23.60 23.19
N ALA A 136 -9.64 -24.83 22.83
CA ALA A 136 -8.30 -25.32 23.13
C ALA A 136 -7.16 -24.45 22.54
N ALA A 137 -7.38 -23.83 21.38
CA ALA A 137 -6.41 -22.90 20.80
C ALA A 137 -6.38 -21.59 21.59
N ARG A 138 -7.54 -21.04 21.96
CA ARG A 138 -7.64 -19.82 22.79
C ARG A 138 -6.98 -20.01 24.15
N GLU A 139 -7.35 -21.10 24.86
CA GLU A 139 -6.79 -21.45 26.17
C GLU A 139 -5.27 -21.62 26.13
N TRP A 140 -4.74 -22.22 25.05
CA TRP A 140 -3.30 -22.43 24.88
C TRP A 140 -2.55 -21.09 24.72
N LEU A 141 -3.12 -20.15 23.93
CA LEU A 141 -2.57 -18.81 23.72
C LEU A 141 -2.64 -17.98 25.01
N ASP A 142 -3.79 -17.96 25.69
CA ASP A 142 -3.99 -17.21 26.93
C ASP A 142 -3.02 -17.66 28.02
N ALA A 143 -2.81 -18.98 28.17
CA ALA A 143 -1.88 -19.54 29.14
C ALA A 143 -0.42 -19.13 28.92
N ARG A 144 -0.09 -18.59 27.74
CA ARG A 144 1.25 -18.15 27.33
C ARG A 144 1.36 -16.65 27.06
N GLY A 145 0.27 -15.91 27.28
CA GLY A 145 0.23 -14.46 27.15
C GLY A 145 0.23 -13.95 25.69
N TYR A 146 -0.28 -14.74 24.76
CA TYR A 146 -0.44 -14.32 23.36
C TYR A 146 -1.89 -13.94 23.07
N ASP A 147 -2.08 -12.79 22.44
CA ASP A 147 -3.40 -12.29 22.09
C ASP A 147 -4.02 -13.03 20.89
N SER A 148 -3.18 -13.57 20.00
CA SER A 148 -3.64 -14.27 18.78
C SER A 148 -2.62 -15.29 18.28
N THR A 149 -3.07 -16.16 17.37
CA THR A 149 -2.19 -17.04 16.59
C THR A 149 -1.10 -16.25 15.85
N LEU A 150 -1.41 -15.05 15.33
CA LEU A 150 -0.45 -14.23 14.60
C LEU A 150 0.62 -13.63 15.52
N ASP A 151 0.27 -13.31 16.78
CA ASP A 151 1.27 -12.88 17.77
C ASP A 151 2.25 -14.00 18.09
N TYR A 152 1.74 -15.20 18.27
CA TYR A 152 2.59 -16.36 18.50
C TYR A 152 3.44 -16.70 17.26
N LEU A 153 2.87 -16.62 16.05
CA LEU A 153 3.60 -16.80 14.80
C LEU A 153 4.77 -15.80 14.68
N ARG A 154 4.51 -14.52 14.99
CA ARG A 154 5.54 -13.49 14.98
C ARG A 154 6.66 -13.78 15.98
N ALA A 155 6.31 -14.17 17.19
CA ALA A 155 7.29 -14.55 18.23
C ALA A 155 8.16 -15.73 17.77
N CYS A 156 7.56 -16.75 17.12
CA CYS A 156 8.30 -17.86 16.55
C CYS A 156 9.22 -17.43 15.39
N ALA A 157 8.75 -16.53 14.52
CA ALA A 157 9.57 -16.03 13.42
C ALA A 157 10.80 -15.26 13.93
N VAL A 158 10.63 -14.41 14.96
CA VAL A 158 11.75 -13.73 15.63
C VAL A 158 12.72 -14.77 16.21
N ALA A 159 12.24 -15.75 16.94
CA ALA A 159 13.08 -16.78 17.54
C ALA A 159 13.90 -17.56 16.48
N VAL A 160 13.31 -17.86 15.34
CA VAL A 160 14.00 -18.54 14.23
C VAL A 160 15.09 -17.65 13.63
N LEU A 161 14.83 -16.35 13.43
CA LEU A 161 15.83 -15.38 12.97
C LEU A 161 16.99 -15.25 13.95
N GLU A 162 16.69 -15.12 15.25
CA GLU A 162 17.71 -14.94 16.29
C GLU A 162 18.61 -16.16 16.42
N GLU A 163 18.03 -17.34 16.39
CA GLU A 163 18.76 -18.54 16.74
C GLU A 163 19.42 -19.24 15.55
N THR A 164 18.77 -19.21 14.40
CA THR A 164 19.24 -19.97 13.23
C THR A 164 19.62 -19.09 12.04
N GLY A 165 19.06 -17.89 11.94
CA GLY A 165 19.18 -17.03 10.76
C GLY A 165 18.42 -17.51 9.53
N LEU A 166 17.59 -18.56 9.63
CA LEU A 166 16.68 -18.96 8.56
C LEU A 166 15.70 -17.83 8.30
N LEU A 167 15.42 -17.55 7.04
CA LEU A 167 14.48 -16.50 6.62
C LEU A 167 13.04 -17.03 6.75
N PRO A 168 12.18 -16.41 7.57
CA PRO A 168 10.79 -16.83 7.67
C PRO A 168 10.00 -16.53 6.39
N HIS A 169 9.23 -17.48 5.90
CA HIS A 169 8.11 -17.26 4.99
C HIS A 169 6.82 -17.56 5.73
N LEU A 170 5.93 -16.57 5.81
CA LEU A 170 4.71 -16.73 6.59
C LEU A 170 3.51 -16.97 5.68
N ASN A 171 2.81 -18.07 5.95
CA ASN A 171 1.62 -18.47 5.20
C ASN A 171 0.44 -18.74 6.17
N PRO A 172 -0.01 -17.69 6.89
CA PRO A 172 -1.00 -17.86 7.97
C PRO A 172 -2.46 -17.82 7.49
N GLY A 173 -2.70 -17.70 6.19
CA GLY A 173 -4.03 -17.50 5.63
C GLY A 173 -4.36 -16.03 5.40
N VAL A 174 -5.56 -15.62 5.79
CA VAL A 174 -6.05 -14.25 5.57
C VAL A 174 -5.44 -13.27 6.57
N LEU A 175 -4.90 -12.17 6.05
CA LEU A 175 -4.30 -11.09 6.82
C LEU A 175 -4.98 -9.76 6.52
N SER A 176 -5.19 -8.96 7.54
CA SER A 176 -5.51 -7.55 7.40
C SER A 176 -4.25 -6.74 7.05
N TRP A 177 -4.45 -5.51 6.61
CA TRP A 177 -3.38 -4.59 6.29
C TRP A 177 -2.42 -4.34 7.48
N SER A 178 -2.94 -4.19 8.71
CA SER A 178 -2.12 -3.99 9.91
C SER A 178 -1.33 -5.24 10.30
N GLU A 179 -1.92 -6.41 10.13
CA GLU A 179 -1.22 -7.68 10.38
C GLU A 179 -0.08 -7.89 9.38
N LEU A 180 -0.29 -7.55 8.09
CA LEU A 180 0.78 -7.55 7.09
C LEU A 180 1.92 -6.59 7.48
N GLN A 181 1.61 -5.37 7.93
CA GLN A 181 2.61 -4.43 8.42
C GLN A 181 3.37 -4.96 9.65
N ARG A 182 2.65 -5.57 10.58
CA ARG A 182 3.24 -6.11 11.81
C ARG A 182 4.16 -7.31 11.55
N LEU A 183 3.85 -8.11 10.53
CA LEU A 183 4.63 -9.29 10.16
C LEU A 183 5.77 -9.00 9.18
N LYS A 184 5.67 -7.95 8.35
CA LYS A 184 6.70 -7.59 7.36
C LYS A 184 8.11 -7.46 7.97
N PRO A 185 8.31 -6.86 9.15
CA PRO A 185 9.64 -6.77 9.76
C PRO A 185 10.32 -8.10 10.07
N VAL A 186 9.55 -9.17 10.26
CA VAL A 186 10.07 -10.49 10.66
C VAL A 186 10.02 -11.52 9.53
N ALA A 187 9.51 -11.15 8.35
CA ALA A 187 9.39 -12.06 7.22
C ALA A 187 9.67 -11.33 5.89
N PRO A 188 10.72 -11.70 5.14
CA PRO A 188 11.04 -11.06 3.86
C PRO A 188 10.04 -11.42 2.76
N SER A 189 9.18 -12.40 2.97
CA SER A 189 8.07 -12.75 2.08
C SER A 189 6.92 -13.41 2.84
N MET A 190 5.71 -13.29 2.30
CA MET A 190 4.52 -13.93 2.81
C MET A 190 3.71 -14.53 1.66
N GLY A 191 2.72 -15.36 1.99
CA GLY A 191 1.89 -15.96 0.95
C GLY A 191 0.49 -16.31 1.42
N MET A 192 -0.42 -16.36 0.45
CA MET A 192 -1.76 -16.91 0.57
C MET A 192 -2.27 -17.28 -0.82
N MET A 193 -2.69 -18.52 -1.01
CA MET A 193 -3.28 -18.96 -2.28
C MET A 193 -4.63 -18.31 -2.49
N LEU A 194 -4.84 -17.58 -3.61
CA LEU A 194 -6.17 -17.11 -4.01
C LEU A 194 -7.12 -18.29 -4.26
N GLU A 195 -6.60 -19.36 -4.83
CA GLU A 195 -7.26 -20.60 -5.22
C GLU A 195 -8.27 -20.41 -6.35
N THR A 196 -9.31 -19.60 -6.15
CA THR A 196 -10.34 -19.33 -7.15
C THR A 196 -11.07 -18.02 -6.85
N THR A 197 -11.65 -17.42 -7.88
CA THR A 197 -12.61 -16.30 -7.78
C THR A 197 -14.06 -16.75 -7.91
N ALA A 198 -14.33 -18.06 -8.08
CA ALA A 198 -15.65 -18.61 -8.24
C ALA A 198 -16.45 -18.61 -6.91
N THR A 199 -17.28 -17.59 -6.71
CA THR A 199 -18.08 -17.41 -5.47
C THR A 199 -18.97 -18.61 -5.17
N ARG A 200 -19.51 -19.30 -6.19
CA ARG A 200 -20.35 -20.48 -6.00
C ARG A 200 -19.63 -21.64 -5.29
N LEU A 201 -18.32 -21.81 -5.49
CA LEU A 201 -17.54 -22.87 -4.84
C LEU A 201 -17.41 -22.65 -3.33
N TRP A 202 -17.63 -21.41 -2.88
CA TRP A 202 -17.65 -21.03 -1.47
C TRP A 202 -19.08 -20.97 -0.90
N SER A 203 -20.04 -20.40 -1.64
CA SER A 203 -21.38 -20.13 -1.14
C SER A 203 -22.36 -21.29 -1.26
N GLU A 204 -22.18 -22.21 -2.24
CA GLU A 204 -23.11 -23.31 -2.46
C GLU A 204 -22.83 -24.48 -1.49
N PRO A 205 -23.88 -25.05 -0.85
CA PRO A 205 -23.73 -26.26 -0.01
C PRO A 205 -23.09 -27.41 -0.79
N GLY A 206 -22.06 -28.03 -0.20
CA GLY A 206 -21.27 -29.10 -0.83
C GLY A 206 -20.11 -28.61 -1.70
N GLY A 207 -19.97 -27.30 -1.91
CA GLY A 207 -18.81 -26.72 -2.56
C GLY A 207 -17.51 -26.96 -1.79
N PRO A 208 -16.33 -26.95 -2.45
CA PRO A 208 -15.04 -27.25 -1.83
C PRO A 208 -14.66 -26.30 -0.67
N HIS A 209 -15.17 -25.09 -0.70
CA HIS A 209 -14.92 -24.04 0.30
C HIS A 209 -16.12 -23.77 1.21
N PHE A 210 -17.23 -24.49 1.06
CA PHE A 210 -18.42 -24.25 1.88
C PHE A 210 -18.15 -24.42 3.38
N GLY A 211 -18.51 -23.40 4.17
CA GLY A 211 -18.25 -23.35 5.60
C GLY A 211 -16.83 -22.91 5.98
N SER A 212 -16.10 -22.28 5.04
CA SER A 212 -14.75 -21.74 5.21
C SER A 212 -14.79 -20.22 5.01
N PRO A 213 -14.91 -19.41 6.08
CA PRO A 213 -15.07 -17.94 5.96
C PRO A 213 -13.90 -17.28 5.23
N ASP A 214 -12.67 -17.78 5.41
CA ASP A 214 -11.46 -17.23 4.82
C ASP A 214 -11.25 -17.63 3.35
N LYS A 215 -12.15 -18.44 2.79
CA LYS A 215 -12.15 -18.83 1.38
C LYS A 215 -13.10 -18.00 0.52
N GLU A 216 -13.77 -17.01 1.08
CA GLU A 216 -14.54 -16.05 0.29
C GLU A 216 -13.61 -15.32 -0.69
N PRO A 217 -13.89 -15.33 -2.01
CA PRO A 217 -12.98 -14.72 -2.99
C PRO A 217 -12.72 -13.24 -2.75
N ALA A 218 -13.74 -12.48 -2.31
CA ALA A 218 -13.59 -11.05 -2.02
C ALA A 218 -12.59 -10.79 -0.88
N VAL A 219 -12.60 -11.62 0.16
CA VAL A 219 -11.66 -11.55 1.28
C VAL A 219 -10.22 -11.79 0.80
N ARG A 220 -10.02 -12.85 -0.02
CA ARG A 220 -8.68 -13.20 -0.52
C ARG A 220 -8.13 -12.18 -1.51
N LEU A 221 -8.96 -11.65 -2.39
CA LEU A 221 -8.57 -10.56 -3.31
C LEU A 221 -8.12 -9.32 -2.53
N ARG A 222 -8.79 -9.00 -1.45
CA ARG A 222 -8.39 -7.91 -0.57
C ARG A 222 -7.01 -8.13 0.06
N VAL A 223 -6.70 -9.35 0.52
CA VAL A 223 -5.36 -9.65 1.05
C VAL A 223 -4.28 -9.41 0.00
N LEU A 224 -4.53 -9.78 -1.27
CA LEU A 224 -3.59 -9.49 -2.36
C LEU A 224 -3.37 -7.99 -2.53
N ASP A 225 -4.43 -7.21 -2.51
CA ASP A 225 -4.33 -5.75 -2.61
C ASP A 225 -3.59 -5.15 -1.41
N ASP A 226 -3.90 -5.57 -0.20
CA ASP A 226 -3.28 -5.06 1.03
C ASP A 226 -1.79 -5.45 1.11
N ALA A 227 -1.41 -6.66 0.70
CA ALA A 227 -0.01 -7.07 0.59
C ALA A 227 0.78 -6.18 -0.39
N GLY A 228 0.16 -5.83 -1.53
CA GLY A 228 0.74 -4.92 -2.49
C GLY A 228 0.93 -3.50 -1.96
N ARG A 229 -0.04 -3.00 -1.22
CA ARG A 229 0.02 -1.68 -0.57
C ARG A 229 1.10 -1.59 0.52
N VAL A 230 1.26 -2.66 1.29
CA VAL A 230 2.32 -2.76 2.31
C VAL A 230 3.70 -2.95 1.67
N GLY A 231 3.76 -3.37 0.42
CA GLY A 231 5.00 -3.69 -0.28
C GLY A 231 5.64 -4.97 0.27
N VAL A 232 4.85 -6.02 0.44
CA VAL A 232 5.33 -7.36 0.82
C VAL A 232 5.51 -8.18 -0.45
N PRO A 233 6.71 -8.74 -0.72
CA PRO A 233 6.88 -9.76 -1.75
C PRO A 233 5.98 -10.96 -1.44
N PHE A 234 4.95 -11.18 -2.27
CA PHE A 234 3.83 -12.05 -1.91
C PHE A 234 3.70 -13.23 -2.88
N THR A 235 3.49 -14.41 -2.32
CA THR A 235 3.19 -15.64 -3.06
C THR A 235 1.69 -15.86 -3.09
N THR A 236 1.14 -16.11 -4.28
CA THR A 236 -0.26 -16.49 -4.46
C THR A 236 -0.41 -17.55 -5.54
N GLY A 237 -1.62 -17.93 -5.90
CA GLY A 237 -1.85 -18.89 -6.97
C GLY A 237 -3.28 -19.39 -7.04
N ILE A 238 -3.50 -20.33 -7.94
CA ILE A 238 -4.79 -20.98 -8.19
C ILE A 238 -4.70 -22.47 -7.92
N LEU A 239 -5.83 -23.06 -7.50
CA LEU A 239 -6.00 -24.51 -7.33
C LEU A 239 -6.99 -24.99 -8.41
N ILE A 240 -6.53 -25.87 -9.29
CA ILE A 240 -7.34 -26.38 -10.40
C ILE A 240 -7.88 -27.78 -10.12
N GLY A 241 -9.06 -28.10 -10.67
CA GLY A 241 -9.71 -29.39 -10.52
C GLY A 241 -10.60 -29.52 -9.28
N ILE A 242 -10.94 -28.38 -8.63
CA ILE A 242 -11.86 -28.37 -7.47
C ILE A 242 -13.32 -28.13 -7.86
N GLY A 243 -13.63 -28.08 -9.17
CA GLY A 243 -14.97 -27.89 -9.72
C GLY A 243 -15.21 -26.51 -10.36
N GLU A 244 -14.17 -25.72 -10.52
CA GLU A 244 -14.19 -24.46 -11.27
C GLU A 244 -14.36 -24.70 -12.78
N THR A 245 -15.00 -23.77 -13.48
CA THR A 245 -15.09 -23.75 -14.95
C THR A 245 -13.81 -23.15 -15.56
N PRO A 246 -13.54 -23.38 -16.86
CA PRO A 246 -12.45 -22.71 -17.58
C PRO A 246 -12.50 -21.19 -17.48
N ALA A 247 -13.68 -20.58 -17.59
CA ALA A 247 -13.85 -19.14 -17.47
C ALA A 247 -13.51 -18.65 -16.04
N GLU A 248 -14.00 -19.32 -15.00
CA GLU A 248 -13.70 -18.98 -13.61
C GLU A 248 -12.19 -19.12 -13.30
N ARG A 249 -11.51 -20.09 -13.89
CA ARG A 249 -10.05 -20.25 -13.79
C ARG A 249 -9.31 -19.07 -14.42
N VAL A 250 -9.74 -18.65 -15.59
CA VAL A 250 -9.19 -17.47 -16.28
C VAL A 250 -9.49 -16.19 -15.51
N ASP A 251 -10.68 -16.02 -14.95
CA ASP A 251 -11.03 -14.86 -14.12
C ASP A 251 -10.10 -14.73 -12.90
N ALA A 252 -9.74 -15.85 -12.26
CA ALA A 252 -8.77 -15.86 -11.18
C ALA A 252 -7.37 -15.38 -11.64
N LEU A 253 -6.91 -15.82 -12.82
CA LEU A 253 -5.65 -15.35 -13.40
C LEU A 253 -5.69 -13.86 -13.78
N PHE A 254 -6.81 -13.36 -14.29
CA PHE A 254 -6.99 -11.92 -14.52
C PHE A 254 -7.00 -11.10 -13.23
N ALA A 255 -7.57 -11.63 -12.14
CA ALA A 255 -7.53 -10.98 -10.84
C ALA A 255 -6.09 -10.87 -10.32
N ILE A 256 -5.30 -11.94 -10.39
CA ILE A 256 -3.87 -11.95 -10.06
C ILE A 256 -3.10 -10.94 -10.93
N ARG A 257 -3.36 -10.92 -12.24
CA ARG A 257 -2.75 -9.95 -13.17
C ARG A 257 -3.06 -8.50 -12.80
N ARG A 258 -4.31 -8.20 -12.39
CA ARG A 258 -4.70 -6.85 -11.95
C ARG A 258 -3.91 -6.44 -10.70
N ALA A 259 -3.83 -7.30 -9.69
CA ALA A 259 -3.06 -7.03 -8.48
C ALA A 259 -1.57 -6.82 -8.79
N GLN A 260 -0.97 -7.66 -9.64
CA GLN A 260 0.43 -7.52 -10.05
C GLN A 260 0.69 -6.20 -10.79
N ARG A 261 -0.21 -5.81 -11.70
CA ARG A 261 -0.07 -4.54 -12.43
C ARG A 261 -0.24 -3.32 -11.56
N ALA A 262 -1.09 -3.41 -10.53
CA ALA A 262 -1.34 -2.31 -9.61
C ALA A 262 -0.15 -2.05 -8.67
N TYR A 263 0.50 -3.11 -8.19
CA TYR A 263 1.46 -2.98 -7.08
C TYR A 263 2.84 -3.59 -7.37
N GLY A 264 2.98 -4.53 -8.29
CA GLY A 264 4.27 -5.16 -8.62
C GLY A 264 4.80 -6.12 -7.54
N HIS A 265 3.99 -6.57 -6.61
CA HIS A 265 4.39 -7.28 -5.39
C HIS A 265 4.30 -8.81 -5.47
N LEU A 266 3.60 -9.35 -6.48
CA LEU A 266 3.45 -10.80 -6.60
C LEU A 266 4.74 -11.41 -7.13
N GLN A 267 5.52 -11.94 -6.20
CA GLN A 267 6.81 -12.55 -6.53
C GLN A 267 6.68 -13.94 -7.13
N GLU A 268 5.55 -14.64 -6.89
CA GLU A 268 5.35 -16.03 -7.29
C GLU A 268 3.86 -16.30 -7.51
N VAL A 269 3.52 -16.95 -8.62
CA VAL A 269 2.18 -17.44 -8.93
C VAL A 269 2.20 -18.94 -9.08
N ILE A 270 1.57 -19.63 -8.14
CA ILE A 270 1.50 -21.08 -8.08
C ILE A 270 0.30 -21.59 -8.89
N VAL A 271 0.53 -22.50 -9.82
CA VAL A 271 -0.55 -23.29 -10.44
C VAL A 271 -0.52 -24.68 -9.84
N GLN A 272 -1.44 -24.96 -8.91
CA GLN A 272 -1.53 -26.21 -8.18
C GLN A 272 -2.68 -27.07 -8.70
N ASN A 273 -2.41 -28.36 -8.90
CA ASN A 273 -3.40 -29.34 -9.30
C ASN A 273 -4.00 -30.06 -8.08
N PHE A 274 -5.32 -30.16 -8.08
CA PHE A 274 -6.06 -30.95 -7.07
C PHE A 274 -5.69 -32.43 -7.18
N ARG A 275 -5.52 -33.05 -6.01
CA ARG A 275 -5.39 -34.49 -5.83
C ARG A 275 -6.43 -34.97 -4.80
N ALA A 276 -7.22 -35.97 -5.17
CA ALA A 276 -8.19 -36.57 -4.28
C ALA A 276 -7.50 -37.29 -3.10
N LYS A 277 -8.01 -37.09 -1.89
CA LYS A 277 -7.43 -37.64 -0.67
C LYS A 277 -8.47 -38.45 0.09
N PRO A 278 -8.10 -39.64 0.63
CA PRO A 278 -9.07 -40.59 1.19
C PRO A 278 -9.94 -40.05 2.32
N ASP A 279 -9.36 -39.22 3.17
CA ASP A 279 -9.99 -38.74 4.41
C ASP A 279 -10.70 -37.39 4.24
N THR A 280 -11.01 -37.00 3.00
CA THR A 280 -11.66 -35.72 2.70
C THR A 280 -13.07 -35.90 2.14
N ALA A 281 -13.89 -34.84 2.19
CA ALA A 281 -15.20 -34.86 1.56
C ALA A 281 -15.12 -35.00 0.02
N MET A 282 -14.00 -34.56 -0.58
CA MET A 282 -13.75 -34.64 -2.03
C MET A 282 -13.01 -35.90 -2.48
N ARG A 283 -12.95 -36.96 -1.63
CA ARG A 283 -12.26 -38.24 -1.94
C ARG A 283 -12.74 -38.96 -3.20
N GLY A 284 -13.96 -38.65 -3.66
CA GLY A 284 -14.55 -39.25 -4.86
C GLY A 284 -14.41 -38.37 -6.12
N MET A 285 -13.78 -37.22 -6.03
CA MET A 285 -13.52 -36.38 -7.19
C MET A 285 -12.31 -36.91 -7.97
N PRO A 286 -12.30 -36.76 -9.31
CA PRO A 286 -11.12 -37.12 -10.10
C PRO A 286 -9.96 -36.18 -9.80
N ASP A 287 -8.74 -36.70 -9.89
CA ASP A 287 -7.53 -35.89 -9.92
C ASP A 287 -7.55 -34.93 -11.11
N ALA A 288 -7.00 -33.75 -10.97
CA ALA A 288 -6.78 -32.83 -12.10
C ALA A 288 -5.80 -33.46 -13.11
N GLU A 289 -6.19 -33.44 -14.40
CA GLU A 289 -5.38 -34.04 -15.47
C GLU A 289 -4.09 -33.25 -15.71
N LEU A 290 -2.99 -33.94 -16.01
CA LEU A 290 -1.68 -33.33 -16.22
C LEU A 290 -1.65 -32.39 -17.42
N HIS A 291 -2.34 -32.75 -18.53
CA HIS A 291 -2.42 -31.86 -19.71
C HIS A 291 -3.26 -30.60 -19.42
N ASP A 292 -4.25 -30.70 -18.55
CA ASP A 292 -5.04 -29.54 -18.10
C ASP A 292 -4.21 -28.63 -17.22
N LEU A 293 -3.35 -29.20 -16.37
CA LEU A 293 -2.34 -28.44 -15.61
C LEU A 293 -1.36 -27.71 -16.55
N ALA A 294 -0.81 -28.41 -17.53
CA ALA A 294 0.12 -27.82 -18.48
C ALA A 294 -0.49 -26.70 -19.32
N ALA A 295 -1.74 -26.91 -19.80
CA ALA A 295 -2.48 -25.86 -20.49
C ALA A 295 -2.74 -24.64 -19.59
N THR A 296 -3.06 -24.88 -18.32
CA THR A 296 -3.30 -23.79 -17.34
C THR A 296 -2.01 -23.01 -17.04
N VAL A 297 -0.89 -23.68 -16.84
CA VAL A 297 0.43 -23.04 -16.66
C VAL A 297 0.77 -22.18 -17.89
N ALA A 298 0.56 -22.71 -19.10
CA ALA A 298 0.86 -21.99 -20.33
C ALA A 298 -0.05 -20.76 -20.52
N VAL A 299 -1.36 -20.89 -20.22
CA VAL A 299 -2.30 -19.76 -20.24
C VAL A 299 -1.92 -18.73 -19.19
N ALA A 300 -1.54 -19.17 -17.98
CA ALA A 300 -1.06 -18.26 -16.94
C ALA A 300 0.17 -17.47 -17.42
N ARG A 301 1.14 -18.11 -18.07
CA ARG A 301 2.31 -17.46 -18.65
C ARG A 301 1.94 -16.44 -19.73
N VAL A 302 1.02 -16.79 -20.63
CA VAL A 302 0.55 -15.87 -21.67
C VAL A 302 -0.15 -14.64 -21.07
N LEU A 303 -1.00 -14.85 -20.07
CA LEU A 303 -1.77 -13.77 -19.44
C LEU A 303 -0.92 -12.86 -18.54
N LEU A 304 -0.03 -13.44 -17.75
CA LEU A 304 0.78 -12.72 -16.78
C LEU A 304 2.06 -12.11 -17.41
N GLY A 305 2.49 -12.65 -18.55
CA GLY A 305 3.61 -12.11 -19.32
C GLY A 305 5.00 -12.55 -18.84
N PRO A 306 6.08 -11.96 -19.43
CA PRO A 306 7.46 -12.39 -19.19
C PRO A 306 7.98 -12.06 -17.79
N GLY A 307 7.46 -11.01 -17.15
CA GLY A 307 7.90 -10.59 -15.82
C GLY A 307 7.36 -11.44 -14.67
N ALA A 308 6.34 -12.27 -14.90
CA ALA A 308 5.78 -13.14 -13.87
C ALA A 308 6.72 -14.32 -13.56
N ARG A 309 6.71 -14.77 -12.29
CA ARG A 309 7.34 -16.04 -11.87
C ARG A 309 6.23 -17.05 -11.64
N ILE A 310 6.26 -18.13 -12.41
CA ILE A 310 5.22 -19.17 -12.36
C ILE A 310 5.82 -20.46 -11.84
N GLN A 311 5.18 -20.98 -10.81
CA GLN A 311 5.60 -22.18 -10.10
C GLN A 311 4.55 -23.27 -10.22
N ALA A 312 5.02 -24.52 -10.35
CA ALA A 312 4.21 -25.70 -10.17
C ALA A 312 4.92 -26.69 -9.23
N PRO A 313 4.21 -27.28 -8.24
CA PRO A 313 4.82 -28.18 -7.27
C PRO A 313 5.38 -29.46 -7.91
N PRO A 314 6.68 -29.78 -7.75
CA PRO A 314 7.31 -30.91 -8.43
C PRO A 314 6.86 -32.27 -7.89
N ASN A 315 6.39 -32.37 -6.66
CA ASN A 315 5.89 -33.60 -6.05
C ASN A 315 4.49 -34.02 -6.51
N LEU A 316 3.73 -33.13 -7.18
CA LEU A 316 2.36 -33.42 -7.61
C LEU A 316 2.24 -33.87 -9.08
N ILE A 317 3.35 -34.05 -9.81
CA ILE A 317 3.36 -34.24 -11.27
C ILE A 317 3.87 -35.62 -11.75
N ALA A 318 4.09 -36.56 -10.85
CA ALA A 318 4.48 -37.92 -11.16
C ALA A 318 5.71 -38.08 -12.10
N GLY A 319 6.64 -37.12 -12.07
CA GLY A 319 7.90 -37.16 -12.85
C GLY A 319 7.86 -36.47 -14.23
N GLU A 320 6.75 -35.91 -14.64
CA GLU A 320 6.57 -35.21 -15.93
C GLU A 320 7.11 -33.77 -15.90
N TYR A 321 8.38 -33.61 -15.50
CA TYR A 321 9.01 -32.30 -15.31
C TYR A 321 9.14 -31.52 -16.62
N ASP A 322 9.52 -32.20 -17.74
CA ASP A 322 9.70 -31.58 -19.06
C ASP A 322 8.42 -30.89 -19.53
N LEU A 323 7.27 -31.51 -19.33
CA LEU A 323 5.98 -30.95 -19.76
C LEU A 323 5.71 -29.59 -19.11
N LEU A 324 6.01 -29.41 -17.81
CA LEU A 324 5.79 -28.14 -17.11
C LEU A 324 6.85 -27.09 -17.44
N LEU A 325 8.10 -27.51 -17.67
CA LEU A 325 9.14 -26.60 -18.18
C LEU A 325 8.77 -26.08 -19.57
N ARG A 326 8.28 -26.93 -20.46
CA ARG A 326 7.73 -26.51 -21.76
C ARG A 326 6.52 -25.59 -21.61
N ALA A 327 5.67 -25.82 -20.60
CA ALA A 327 4.51 -24.97 -20.31
C ALA A 327 4.88 -23.58 -19.78
N GLY A 328 6.17 -23.33 -19.50
CA GLY A 328 6.66 -22.00 -19.18
C GLY A 328 6.78 -21.69 -17.71
N ILE A 329 6.91 -22.70 -16.81
CA ILE A 329 7.35 -22.45 -15.42
C ILE A 329 8.81 -21.99 -15.42
N ASP A 330 9.17 -21.21 -14.43
CA ASP A 330 10.54 -20.77 -14.15
C ASP A 330 10.95 -20.98 -12.69
N ASP A 331 10.09 -21.63 -11.91
CA ASP A 331 10.37 -21.99 -10.52
C ASP A 331 9.69 -23.32 -10.13
N TRP A 332 10.39 -24.13 -9.34
CA TRP A 332 9.86 -25.35 -8.76
C TRP A 332 9.28 -25.18 -7.35
N GLY A 333 9.35 -23.97 -6.79
CA GLY A 333 8.90 -23.67 -5.45
C GLY A 333 9.79 -24.23 -4.36
N GLY A 334 9.16 -24.57 -3.23
CA GLY A 334 9.88 -25.10 -2.07
C GLY A 334 10.12 -26.59 -2.11
N VAL A 335 11.34 -27.00 -1.79
CA VAL A 335 11.74 -28.41 -1.63
C VAL A 335 12.39 -28.56 -0.27
N SER A 336 11.96 -29.55 0.51
CA SER A 336 12.54 -29.85 1.84
C SER A 336 13.31 -31.14 1.85
N PRO A 337 14.59 -31.12 2.29
CA PRO A 337 15.36 -32.32 2.55
C PRO A 337 15.03 -32.95 3.93
N VAL A 338 14.27 -32.27 4.77
CA VAL A 338 14.08 -32.62 6.19
C VAL A 338 12.61 -32.94 6.54
N THR A 339 11.70 -32.05 6.10
CA THR A 339 10.29 -32.15 6.47
C THR A 339 9.44 -32.66 5.30
N PRO A 340 8.38 -33.47 5.56
CA PRO A 340 7.44 -33.86 4.51
C PRO A 340 6.63 -32.66 4.01
N ASP A 341 5.94 -32.86 2.88
CA ASP A 341 4.83 -31.98 2.51
C ASP A 341 3.65 -32.25 3.45
N HIS A 342 3.40 -31.30 4.34
CA HIS A 342 2.32 -31.43 5.34
C HIS A 342 0.91 -31.32 4.73
N VAL A 343 0.80 -30.74 3.51
CA VAL A 343 -0.47 -30.60 2.78
C VAL A 343 -0.74 -31.84 1.92
N ASN A 344 0.31 -32.44 1.32
CA ASN A 344 0.24 -33.64 0.50
C ASN A 344 1.23 -34.71 0.99
N PRO A 345 1.04 -35.25 2.20
CA PRO A 345 2.02 -36.15 2.84
C PRO A 345 2.25 -37.45 2.08
N GLU A 346 1.32 -37.85 1.23
CA GLU A 346 1.42 -39.01 0.34
C GLU A 346 2.30 -38.78 -0.91
N ARG A 347 2.79 -37.55 -1.11
CA ARG A 347 3.62 -37.14 -2.23
C ARG A 347 4.95 -36.59 -1.72
N PRO A 348 6.00 -37.41 -1.55
CA PRO A 348 7.28 -36.93 -1.05
C PRO A 348 7.97 -35.97 -2.03
N TRP A 349 8.78 -35.07 -1.48
CA TRP A 349 9.61 -34.18 -2.29
C TRP A 349 10.61 -34.97 -3.13
N PRO A 350 10.89 -34.56 -4.39
CA PRO A 350 11.97 -35.13 -5.17
C PRO A 350 13.32 -34.86 -4.51
N GLN A 351 14.27 -35.75 -4.71
CA GLN A 351 15.65 -35.47 -4.32
C GLN A 351 16.19 -34.33 -5.17
N LEU A 352 16.94 -33.41 -4.59
CA LEU A 352 17.43 -32.21 -5.28
C LEU A 352 18.32 -32.56 -6.50
N ASP A 353 19.15 -33.59 -6.37
CA ASP A 353 20.01 -34.06 -7.47
C ASP A 353 19.17 -34.59 -8.65
N GLU A 354 18.09 -35.29 -8.38
CA GLU A 354 17.16 -35.76 -9.43
C GLU A 354 16.41 -34.59 -10.06
N LEU A 355 15.96 -33.61 -9.26
CA LEU A 355 15.31 -32.42 -9.79
C LEU A 355 16.28 -31.61 -10.66
N ALA A 356 17.54 -31.47 -10.25
CA ALA A 356 18.57 -30.77 -11.03
C ALA A 356 18.86 -31.52 -12.35
N ARG A 357 18.98 -32.83 -12.28
CA ARG A 357 19.24 -33.67 -13.49
C ARG A 357 18.08 -33.55 -14.49
N ARG A 358 16.83 -33.66 -14.03
CA ARG A 358 15.64 -33.53 -14.88
C ARG A 358 15.48 -32.13 -15.48
N THR A 359 15.79 -31.12 -14.69
CA THR A 359 15.81 -29.72 -15.19
C THR A 359 16.88 -29.50 -16.24
N ALA A 360 18.08 -30.13 -16.09
CA ALA A 360 19.15 -30.07 -17.04
C ALA A 360 18.83 -30.84 -18.35
N GLU A 361 18.14 -31.97 -18.27
CA GLU A 361 17.69 -32.74 -19.45
C GLU A 361 16.72 -31.92 -20.31
N ALA A 362 15.95 -31.02 -19.71
CA ALA A 362 15.09 -30.07 -20.42
C ALA A 362 15.82 -28.81 -20.92
N GLY A 363 17.13 -28.71 -20.72
CA GLY A 363 17.96 -27.59 -21.21
C GLY A 363 18.10 -26.40 -20.27
N PHE A 364 17.72 -26.56 -18.98
CA PHE A 364 17.78 -25.49 -17.97
C PHE A 364 18.76 -25.81 -16.85
N THR A 365 19.28 -24.78 -16.20
CA THR A 365 20.09 -24.89 -14.98
C THR A 365 19.24 -24.62 -13.76
N LEU A 366 19.20 -25.60 -12.82
CA LEU A 366 18.54 -25.41 -11.54
C LEU A 366 19.41 -24.58 -10.59
N ARG A 367 18.87 -23.51 -10.01
CA ARG A 367 19.58 -22.66 -9.06
C ARG A 367 18.73 -22.39 -7.82
N GLU A 368 19.39 -22.36 -6.68
CA GLU A 368 18.74 -22.01 -5.42
C GLU A 368 18.44 -20.50 -5.35
N ARG A 369 17.23 -20.13 -4.92
CA ARG A 369 16.84 -18.77 -4.51
C ARG A 369 16.52 -18.72 -3.03
N LEU A 370 16.45 -17.51 -2.48
CA LEU A 370 15.92 -17.27 -1.15
C LEU A 370 14.39 -17.30 -1.17
N THR A 371 13.76 -17.20 0.00
CA THR A 371 12.29 -17.06 0.10
C THR A 371 11.77 -15.78 -0.55
N ILE A 372 12.53 -14.70 -0.49
CA ILE A 372 12.33 -13.48 -1.29
C ILE A 372 13.01 -13.65 -2.66
N TYR A 373 12.30 -13.32 -3.73
CA TYR A 373 12.81 -13.51 -5.09
C TYR A 373 13.93 -12.51 -5.45
N PRO A 374 14.84 -12.91 -6.36
CA PRO A 374 16.03 -12.13 -6.68
C PRO A 374 15.77 -10.69 -7.09
N GLU A 375 14.67 -10.42 -7.77
CA GLU A 375 14.28 -9.08 -8.22
C GLU A 375 14.03 -8.16 -7.03
N TYR A 376 13.37 -8.66 -5.98
CA TYR A 376 13.06 -7.90 -4.76
C TYR A 376 14.28 -7.77 -3.84
N VAL A 377 15.14 -8.78 -3.81
CA VAL A 377 16.45 -8.69 -3.10
C VAL A 377 17.27 -7.53 -3.65
N ARG A 378 17.36 -7.41 -4.98
CA ARG A 378 18.12 -6.32 -5.63
C ARG A 378 17.46 -4.96 -5.53
N ALA A 379 16.14 -4.93 -5.53
CA ALA A 379 15.37 -3.70 -5.41
C ALA A 379 15.43 -3.10 -3.98
N GLY A 380 15.51 -3.95 -2.95
CA GLY A 380 15.54 -3.50 -1.55
C GLY A 380 14.25 -2.80 -1.11
N ASP A 381 14.32 -1.52 -0.78
CA ASP A 381 13.16 -0.71 -0.42
C ASP A 381 12.21 -0.51 -1.64
N PRO A 382 10.87 -0.62 -1.49
CA PRO A 382 10.11 -0.81 -0.24
C PRO A 382 9.88 -2.28 0.15
N TRP A 383 10.44 -3.24 -0.57
CA TRP A 383 10.10 -4.66 -0.48
C TRP A 383 10.70 -5.36 0.73
N LEU A 384 11.91 -4.98 1.12
CA LEU A 384 12.65 -5.59 2.21
C LEU A 384 12.77 -4.62 3.39
N ASP A 385 12.27 -5.05 4.56
CA ASP A 385 12.44 -4.27 5.78
C ASP A 385 13.93 -4.15 6.15
N PRO A 386 14.41 -2.96 6.54
CA PRO A 386 15.83 -2.74 6.87
C PRO A 386 16.40 -3.71 7.93
N ARG A 387 15.55 -4.20 8.85
CA ARG A 387 15.95 -5.16 9.90
C ARG A 387 16.29 -6.53 9.33
N LEU A 388 15.68 -6.92 8.23
CA LEU A 388 15.94 -8.17 7.53
C LEU A 388 17.12 -8.09 6.54
N LEU A 389 17.52 -6.89 6.15
CA LEU A 389 18.61 -6.67 5.18
C LEU A 389 19.91 -7.39 5.56
N PRO A 390 20.40 -7.39 6.84
CA PRO A 390 21.60 -8.12 7.21
C PRO A 390 21.48 -9.64 7.08
N HIS A 391 20.28 -10.20 7.30
CA HIS A 391 20.02 -11.64 7.16
C HIS A 391 19.97 -12.04 5.67
N VAL A 392 19.26 -11.27 4.84
CA VAL A 392 19.13 -11.54 3.41
C VAL A 392 20.47 -11.35 2.70
N SER A 393 21.20 -10.25 2.97
CA SER A 393 22.48 -9.96 2.33
C SER A 393 23.57 -10.98 2.66
N ALA A 394 23.50 -11.64 3.82
CA ALA A 394 24.44 -12.70 4.20
C ALA A 394 24.23 -13.99 3.36
N LEU A 395 23.06 -14.17 2.74
CA LEU A 395 22.68 -15.38 2.01
C LEU A 395 22.54 -15.15 0.51
N ALA A 396 22.39 -13.92 0.05
CA ALA A 396 22.19 -13.56 -1.34
C ALA A 396 23.49 -13.16 -2.04
N ASP A 397 23.62 -13.53 -3.29
CA ASP A 397 24.61 -12.97 -4.21
C ASP A 397 24.18 -11.55 -4.62
N PRO A 398 24.99 -10.53 -4.36
CA PRO A 398 24.59 -9.13 -4.55
C PRO A 398 24.39 -8.76 -6.04
N ALA A 399 24.99 -9.48 -6.96
CA ALA A 399 24.86 -9.20 -8.40
C ALA A 399 23.60 -9.83 -8.99
N THR A 400 23.28 -11.05 -8.58
CA THR A 400 22.17 -11.82 -9.16
C THR A 400 20.92 -11.85 -8.29
N GLY A 401 21.06 -11.62 -6.97
CA GLY A 401 19.98 -11.79 -5.97
C GLY A 401 19.65 -13.25 -5.65
N LEU A 402 20.29 -14.22 -6.31
CA LEU A 402 20.13 -15.65 -6.05
C LEU A 402 20.79 -16.04 -4.72
N ALA A 403 20.44 -17.21 -4.20
CA ALA A 403 21.10 -17.72 -3.02
C ALA A 403 22.55 -18.10 -3.31
N VAL A 404 23.45 -17.77 -2.40
CA VAL A 404 24.83 -18.30 -2.41
C VAL A 404 24.78 -19.72 -1.83
N GLU A 405 25.04 -20.72 -2.63
CA GLU A 405 24.87 -22.15 -2.25
C GLU A 405 25.70 -22.54 -1.03
N THR A 406 26.90 -21.98 -0.92
CA THR A 406 27.83 -22.24 0.21
C THR A 406 27.52 -21.43 1.47
N ALA A 407 26.72 -20.37 1.35
CA ALA A 407 26.35 -19.55 2.50
C ALA A 407 25.46 -20.36 3.48
N ARG A 408 25.72 -20.15 4.77
CA ARG A 408 24.94 -20.75 5.85
C ARG A 408 24.22 -19.66 6.61
N PRO A 409 22.95 -19.85 6.98
CA PRO A 409 22.23 -18.91 7.81
C PRO A 409 22.90 -18.85 9.20
N GLN A 410 22.94 -17.65 9.76
CA GLN A 410 23.48 -17.40 11.09
C GLN A 410 22.52 -16.55 11.88
N GLY A 411 22.18 -16.99 13.07
CA GLY A 411 21.34 -16.23 14.01
C GLY A 411 21.98 -14.91 14.40
N ARG A 412 21.15 -13.92 14.61
CA ARG A 412 21.53 -12.55 15.04
C ARG A 412 20.49 -12.05 16.02
N PRO A 413 20.91 -11.33 17.11
CA PRO A 413 19.97 -10.71 18.02
C PRO A 413 18.96 -9.85 17.28
N TRP A 414 17.68 -10.04 17.57
CA TRP A 414 16.59 -9.23 17.05
C TRP A 414 16.48 -7.95 17.87
N GLN A 415 16.35 -6.84 17.20
CA GLN A 415 16.06 -5.56 17.84
C GLN A 415 14.64 -5.16 17.47
N GLU A 416 13.73 -5.26 18.45
CA GLU A 416 12.43 -4.63 18.29
C GLU A 416 12.64 -3.13 18.12
N PRO A 417 11.86 -2.47 17.24
CA PRO A 417 11.85 -1.01 17.25
C PRO A 417 11.48 -0.58 18.67
N GLU A 418 12.22 0.37 19.24
CA GLU A 418 11.78 1.04 20.45
C GLU A 418 10.33 1.45 20.22
N GLU A 419 9.43 1.04 21.12
CA GLU A 419 8.06 1.56 21.11
C GLU A 419 8.18 3.06 21.28
N VAL A 420 8.11 3.78 20.16
CA VAL A 420 8.13 5.23 20.18
C VAL A 420 6.80 5.66 20.78
N PHE A 421 6.82 5.77 22.11
CA PHE A 421 5.77 6.31 22.96
C PHE A 421 4.39 5.66 22.79
N GLY A 422 4.04 4.84 23.76
CA GLY A 422 2.66 4.48 24.06
C GLY A 422 1.82 5.74 24.23
N GLY A 423 1.27 6.19 23.17
CA GLY A 423 0.37 7.33 23.08
C GLY A 423 -0.76 6.97 22.18
N GLY A 424 -1.73 6.40 22.75
CA GLY A 424 -3.08 6.40 22.25
C GLY A 424 -3.37 5.45 21.12
N ARG A 425 -4.46 5.21 20.88
CA ARG A 425 -5.36 4.45 20.06
C ARG A 425 -4.83 3.09 19.65
N THR A 426 -5.46 2.08 20.23
CA THR A 426 -5.55 0.75 19.66
C THR A 426 -5.77 0.88 18.15
N ASP A 427 -4.89 0.27 17.37
CA ASP A 427 -4.99 0.26 15.92
C ASP A 427 -6.42 -0.09 15.50
N LEU A 428 -7.10 0.79 14.77
CA LEU A 428 -8.44 0.53 14.25
C LEU A 428 -8.51 -0.76 13.43
N HIS A 429 -7.37 -1.17 12.84
CA HIS A 429 -7.27 -2.43 12.13
C HIS A 429 -7.39 -3.66 13.04
N ALA A 430 -7.09 -3.56 14.33
CA ALA A 430 -7.33 -4.65 15.25
C ALA A 430 -8.84 -4.98 15.39
N THR A 431 -9.71 -4.07 15.00
CA THR A 431 -11.17 -4.22 15.04
C THR A 431 -11.81 -4.47 13.67
N ILE A 432 -11.00 -4.51 12.58
CA ILE A 432 -11.49 -4.76 11.23
C ILE A 432 -11.56 -6.27 11.00
N ASP A 433 -12.73 -6.75 10.57
CA ASP A 433 -12.88 -8.14 10.14
C ASP A 433 -12.16 -8.40 8.79
N THR A 434 -12.04 -9.65 8.42
CA THR A 434 -11.35 -10.07 7.20
C THR A 434 -12.04 -9.61 5.90
N THR A 435 -13.27 -9.08 5.98
CA THR A 435 -13.97 -8.44 4.85
C THR A 435 -13.70 -6.94 4.77
N GLY A 436 -12.91 -6.40 5.71
CA GLY A 436 -12.57 -4.98 5.80
C GLY A 436 -13.65 -4.13 6.44
N ARG A 437 -14.60 -4.76 7.08
CA ARG A 437 -15.56 -4.05 7.93
C ARG A 437 -14.92 -3.85 9.29
N THR A 438 -15.09 -2.65 9.83
CA THR A 438 -14.69 -2.40 11.20
C THR A 438 -15.57 -3.25 12.11
N GLY A 439 -14.98 -4.09 12.93
CA GLY A 439 -15.62 -4.61 14.13
C GLY A 439 -15.80 -3.51 15.16
N ASP A 440 -15.64 -2.24 14.78
CA ASP A 440 -15.79 -1.10 15.66
C ASP A 440 -17.21 -1.06 16.18
N ARG A 441 -17.32 -1.41 17.43
CA ARG A 441 -18.55 -1.48 18.19
C ARG A 441 -19.02 -0.09 18.67
N ARG A 442 -18.46 1.00 18.13
CA ARG A 442 -19.01 2.32 18.38
C ARG A 442 -20.38 2.39 17.71
N GLY A 443 -21.43 2.20 18.51
CA GLY A 443 -22.81 2.27 18.05
C GLY A 443 -23.25 3.66 17.54
N ASP A 444 -22.29 4.58 17.37
CA ASP A 444 -22.45 5.93 16.84
C ASP A 444 -21.69 6.16 15.52
N PHE A 445 -21.14 5.10 14.90
CA PHE A 445 -20.32 5.25 13.70
C PHE A 445 -21.13 5.87 12.54
N ASP A 446 -22.37 5.41 12.33
CA ASP A 446 -23.28 6.00 11.34
C ASP A 446 -23.77 7.39 11.75
N ASP A 447 -24.00 7.64 13.03
CA ASP A 447 -24.38 8.95 13.55
C ASP A 447 -23.28 9.99 13.33
N VAL A 448 -22.01 9.58 13.46
CA VAL A 448 -20.83 10.45 13.30
C VAL A 448 -20.54 10.75 11.84
N TYR A 449 -20.50 9.71 11.01
CA TYR A 449 -19.99 9.81 9.62
C TYR A 449 -21.11 9.87 8.58
N GLY A 450 -22.36 9.52 8.94
CA GLY A 450 -23.51 9.42 8.06
C GLY A 450 -23.60 8.09 7.33
N ASP A 451 -24.62 7.92 6.50
CA ASP A 451 -24.84 6.71 5.71
C ASP A 451 -23.72 6.51 4.67
N TRP A 452 -22.98 5.42 4.81
CA TRP A 452 -21.86 5.12 3.92
C TRP A 452 -22.28 4.82 2.48
N SER A 453 -23.51 4.35 2.26
CA SER A 453 -24.06 4.14 0.92
C SER A 453 -24.28 5.45 0.18
N GLU A 454 -24.79 6.47 0.89
CA GLU A 454 -24.93 7.82 0.36
C GLU A 454 -23.58 8.47 0.08
N VAL A 455 -22.61 8.29 0.97
CA VAL A 455 -21.24 8.80 0.80
C VAL A 455 -20.56 8.15 -0.39
N ALA A 456 -20.73 6.83 -0.59
CA ALA A 456 -20.23 6.12 -1.75
C ALA A 456 -20.84 6.65 -3.06
N ALA A 457 -22.16 6.84 -3.10
CA ALA A 457 -22.85 7.39 -4.27
C ALA A 457 -22.37 8.81 -4.63
N GLN A 458 -22.11 9.67 -3.61
CA GLN A 458 -21.55 11.01 -3.80
C GLN A 458 -20.11 10.95 -4.34
N ALA A 459 -19.28 10.03 -3.82
CA ALA A 459 -17.91 9.84 -4.28
C ALA A 459 -17.88 9.35 -5.75
N ASP A 460 -18.77 8.44 -6.12
CA ASP A 460 -18.89 7.95 -7.50
C ASP A 460 -19.40 9.03 -8.46
N ALA A 461 -20.33 9.87 -8.02
CA ALA A 461 -20.80 11.01 -8.81
C ALA A 461 -19.67 12.03 -9.06
N SER A 462 -18.85 12.34 -8.06
CA SER A 462 -17.68 13.20 -8.20
C SER A 462 -16.65 12.61 -9.18
N ARG A 463 -16.37 11.31 -9.12
CA ARG A 463 -15.50 10.61 -10.08
C ARG A 463 -16.07 10.58 -11.51
N ALA A 464 -17.38 10.40 -11.67
CA ALA A 464 -18.05 10.38 -12.96
C ALA A 464 -18.05 11.77 -13.62
N GLY A 465 -18.08 12.85 -12.85
CA GLY A 465 -17.84 14.21 -13.31
C GLY A 465 -16.48 14.38 -13.99
N ALA A 466 -15.44 13.74 -13.41
CA ALA A 466 -14.09 13.71 -13.97
C ALA A 466 -14.01 13.03 -15.35
N ALA A 467 -14.69 11.88 -15.52
CA ALA A 467 -14.71 11.15 -16.79
C ALA A 467 -15.42 11.94 -17.92
N ARG A 468 -16.34 12.85 -17.59
CA ARG A 468 -16.99 13.75 -18.55
C ARG A 468 -16.13 14.94 -18.97
N THR A 469 -15.21 15.37 -18.12
CA THR A 469 -14.22 16.39 -18.45
C THR A 469 -13.06 15.86 -19.30
N GLU A 470 -12.79 14.55 -19.22
CA GLU A 470 -11.81 13.87 -20.09
C GLU A 470 -12.35 13.56 -21.51
N VAL A 471 -13.67 13.49 -21.68
CA VAL A 471 -14.35 13.24 -22.97
C VAL A 471 -15.10 14.51 -23.40
N GLY A 472 -14.41 15.37 -24.11
CA GLY A 472 -14.82 16.41 -25.03
C GLY A 472 -16.24 16.96 -25.00
N ARG A 473 -16.35 18.29 -25.15
CA ARG A 473 -17.51 19.17 -25.36
C ARG A 473 -18.67 18.57 -26.16
N PRO A 474 -19.96 18.84 -25.81
CA PRO A 474 -21.11 18.48 -26.62
C PRO A 474 -21.21 19.39 -27.87
N GLY A 475 -20.94 18.83 -29.02
CA GLY A 475 -21.32 19.35 -30.33
C GLY A 475 -22.49 18.55 -30.86
N GLN A 476 -23.63 19.21 -31.00
CA GLN A 476 -24.86 18.96 -31.77
C GLN A 476 -25.15 17.55 -32.32
N ALA A 477 -26.37 17.15 -32.06
CA ALA A 477 -27.02 15.94 -32.52
C ALA A 477 -26.90 15.65 -34.03
N GLY A 478 -26.49 14.43 -34.37
CA GLY A 478 -26.59 13.86 -35.71
C GLY A 478 -26.39 12.35 -35.61
N GLY A 479 -27.48 11.61 -35.86
CA GLY A 479 -27.48 10.15 -35.75
C GLY A 479 -26.53 9.49 -36.74
N GLY A 480 -25.68 8.63 -36.25
CA GLY A 480 -24.79 7.74 -36.98
C GLY A 480 -24.17 6.72 -36.06
N THR A 481 -24.34 5.46 -36.37
CA THR A 481 -23.78 4.27 -35.71
C THR A 481 -22.23 4.37 -35.57
N PRO A 482 -21.62 4.10 -34.40
CA PRO A 482 -20.18 4.22 -34.24
C PRO A 482 -19.44 2.99 -34.76
N THR A 483 -18.51 3.20 -35.67
CA THR A 483 -17.46 2.27 -36.05
C THR A 483 -16.26 2.46 -35.10
N THR A 484 -15.96 1.47 -34.26
CA THR A 484 -15.19 1.55 -33.03
C THR A 484 -13.65 1.33 -33.15
N ALA A 485 -13.04 1.50 -34.31
CA ALA A 485 -11.61 1.25 -34.48
C ALA A 485 -10.73 2.49 -34.72
N GLY A 486 -11.31 3.66 -35.01
CA GLY A 486 -10.56 4.89 -35.31
C GLY A 486 -10.38 5.85 -34.13
N SER A 487 -11.19 5.69 -33.07
CA SER A 487 -11.29 6.66 -31.98
C SER A 487 -10.19 6.51 -30.90
N ALA A 488 -9.72 5.30 -30.62
CA ALA A 488 -8.70 5.04 -29.59
C ALA A 488 -7.28 5.49 -29.99
N ALA A 489 -6.92 5.37 -31.25
CA ALA A 489 -5.62 5.83 -31.77
C ALA A 489 -5.57 7.37 -31.91
N ALA A 490 -6.70 7.99 -32.23
CA ALA A 490 -6.79 9.47 -32.31
C ALA A 490 -6.74 10.14 -30.93
N THR A 491 -7.34 9.52 -29.90
CA THR A 491 -7.29 10.04 -28.52
C THR A 491 -5.92 9.83 -27.86
N ALA A 492 -5.23 8.71 -28.14
CA ALA A 492 -3.86 8.49 -27.67
C ALA A 492 -2.85 9.48 -28.28
N GLY A 493 -2.97 9.78 -29.58
CA GLY A 493 -2.12 10.77 -30.26
C GLY A 493 -2.35 12.20 -29.78
N ALA A 494 -3.56 12.56 -29.39
CA ALA A 494 -3.88 13.88 -28.84
C ALA A 494 -3.30 14.05 -27.42
N GLY A 495 -3.38 13.04 -26.56
CA GLY A 495 -2.79 13.06 -25.22
C GLY A 495 -1.27 13.23 -25.24
N ASP A 496 -0.58 12.55 -26.15
CA ASP A 496 0.87 12.68 -26.33
C ASP A 496 1.28 14.07 -26.86
N ALA A 497 0.45 14.71 -27.69
CA ALA A 497 0.69 16.07 -28.21
C ALA A 497 0.56 17.10 -27.09
N GLU A 498 -0.49 17.00 -26.24
CA GLU A 498 -0.70 17.88 -25.09
C GLU A 498 0.41 17.71 -24.05
N LEU A 499 0.84 16.48 -23.78
CA LEU A 499 1.95 16.20 -22.86
C LEU A 499 3.26 16.86 -23.33
N ARG A 500 3.63 16.70 -24.61
CA ARG A 500 4.83 17.35 -25.17
C ARG A 500 4.71 18.87 -25.18
N ALA A 501 3.53 19.42 -25.51
CA ALA A 501 3.28 20.85 -25.46
C ALA A 501 3.29 21.37 -24.01
N GLY A 502 2.78 20.59 -23.06
CA GLY A 502 2.82 20.88 -21.63
C GLY A 502 4.25 20.95 -21.08
N LEU A 503 5.11 19.98 -21.42
CA LEU A 503 6.52 19.99 -21.01
C LEU A 503 7.28 21.21 -21.54
N ARG A 504 7.03 21.63 -22.80
CA ARG A 504 7.62 22.86 -23.34
C ARG A 504 7.12 24.09 -22.58
N LEU A 505 5.82 24.20 -22.37
CA LEU A 505 5.25 25.32 -21.64
C LEU A 505 5.76 25.36 -20.18
N ALA A 506 5.91 24.22 -19.54
CA ALA A 506 6.46 24.12 -18.19
C ALA A 506 7.90 24.66 -18.09
N ALA A 507 8.70 24.49 -19.15
CA ALA A 507 10.06 24.99 -19.22
C ALA A 507 10.12 26.47 -19.56
N ASP A 508 9.23 26.97 -20.45
CA ASP A 508 9.27 28.33 -20.99
C ASP A 508 8.50 29.34 -20.11
N ASP A 509 7.31 28.98 -19.66
CA ASP A 509 6.41 29.79 -18.83
C ASP A 509 5.53 28.90 -17.92
N PRO A 510 6.09 28.40 -16.82
CA PRO A 510 5.39 27.45 -15.95
C PRO A 510 4.08 28.02 -15.35
N ALA A 511 4.03 29.32 -15.05
CA ALA A 511 2.85 29.96 -14.46
C ALA A 511 1.64 29.96 -15.41
N ALA A 512 1.85 29.93 -16.72
CA ALA A 512 0.79 29.88 -17.72
C ALA A 512 -0.03 28.57 -17.66
N LEU A 513 0.51 27.49 -17.10
CA LEU A 513 -0.19 26.22 -16.89
C LEU A 513 -1.44 26.36 -16.02
N LEU A 514 -1.54 27.38 -15.16
CA LEU A 514 -2.74 27.64 -14.35
C LEU A 514 -3.91 28.20 -15.17
N THR A 515 -3.65 28.76 -16.34
CA THR A 515 -4.71 29.41 -17.13
C THR A 515 -5.69 28.40 -17.73
N PRO A 516 -6.98 28.74 -17.87
CA PRO A 516 -7.95 27.82 -18.49
C PRO A 516 -7.57 27.38 -19.91
N ALA A 517 -6.85 28.25 -20.68
CA ALA A 517 -6.41 27.91 -22.02
C ALA A 517 -5.40 26.74 -22.07
N HIS A 518 -4.73 26.45 -20.97
CA HIS A 518 -3.72 25.39 -20.88
C HIS A 518 -4.12 24.23 -19.99
N GLU A 519 -5.39 24.14 -19.63
CA GLU A 519 -5.93 23.09 -18.76
C GLU A 519 -5.60 21.67 -19.25
N ALA A 520 -5.82 21.37 -20.53
CA ALA A 520 -5.51 20.07 -21.11
C ALA A 520 -4.01 19.69 -20.97
N LYS A 521 -3.10 20.68 -21.10
CA LYS A 521 -1.66 20.50 -20.91
C LYS A 521 -1.33 20.20 -19.46
N ALA A 522 -1.90 20.96 -18.52
CA ALA A 522 -1.70 20.74 -17.08
C ALA A 522 -2.20 19.35 -16.64
N LEU A 523 -3.37 18.93 -17.12
CA LEU A 523 -3.91 17.61 -16.85
C LEU A 523 -3.04 16.49 -17.45
N ALA A 524 -2.53 16.67 -18.66
CA ALA A 524 -1.59 15.73 -19.29
C ALA A 524 -0.28 15.62 -18.49
N LEU A 525 0.22 16.71 -17.90
CA LEU A 525 1.39 16.69 -17.02
C LEU A 525 1.13 15.97 -15.70
N PHE A 526 -0.04 16.15 -15.09
CA PHE A 526 -0.42 15.36 -13.92
C PHE A 526 -0.51 13.85 -14.21
N ALA A 527 -0.84 13.49 -15.45
CA ALA A 527 -0.91 12.09 -15.91
C ALA A 527 0.42 11.55 -16.44
N ALA A 528 1.49 12.38 -16.49
CA ALA A 528 2.81 11.97 -17.00
C ALA A 528 3.35 10.73 -16.29
N ASP A 529 4.03 9.86 -17.05
CA ASP A 529 4.67 8.65 -16.53
C ASP A 529 6.03 8.42 -17.22
N GLY A 530 6.85 7.50 -16.66
CA GLY A 530 8.16 7.13 -17.21
C GLY A 530 9.04 8.34 -17.56
N PRO A 531 9.66 8.36 -18.76
CA PRO A 531 10.57 9.43 -19.16
C PRO A 531 9.94 10.82 -19.18
N ALA A 532 8.62 10.93 -19.43
CA ALA A 532 7.92 12.20 -19.42
C ALA A 532 7.78 12.75 -18.00
N LEU A 533 7.51 11.91 -17.02
CA LEU A 533 7.50 12.29 -15.61
C LEU A 533 8.91 12.70 -15.13
N ASP A 534 9.94 11.98 -15.57
CA ASP A 534 11.34 12.35 -15.25
C ASP A 534 11.71 13.71 -15.84
N ALA A 535 11.23 14.02 -17.05
CA ALA A 535 11.41 15.33 -17.66
C ALA A 535 10.66 16.43 -16.88
N LEU A 536 9.41 16.16 -16.46
CA LEU A 536 8.62 17.09 -15.65
C LEU A 536 9.33 17.41 -14.31
N CYS A 537 9.81 16.38 -13.60
CA CYS A 537 10.54 16.57 -12.35
C CYS A 537 11.84 17.37 -12.54
N ARG A 538 12.59 17.14 -13.63
CA ARG A 538 13.79 17.93 -13.95
C ARG A 538 13.47 19.40 -14.21
N ILE A 539 12.45 19.69 -15.01
CA ILE A 539 12.00 21.06 -15.26
C ILE A 539 11.61 21.74 -13.96
N ALA A 540 10.84 21.07 -13.10
CA ALA A 540 10.45 21.61 -11.80
C ALA A 540 11.67 21.86 -10.89
N ASP A 541 12.68 20.99 -10.94
CA ASP A 541 13.91 21.18 -10.16
C ASP A 541 14.78 22.32 -10.70
N ASP A 542 14.84 22.51 -12.00
CA ASP A 542 15.51 23.68 -12.62
C ASP A 542 14.81 24.98 -12.19
N VAL A 543 13.46 25.05 -12.28
CA VAL A 543 12.68 26.20 -11.78
C VAL A 543 12.91 26.42 -10.27
N ARG A 544 12.96 25.36 -9.46
CA ARG A 544 13.28 25.48 -8.04
C ARG A 544 14.66 26.09 -7.84
N ARG A 545 15.68 25.62 -8.58
CA ARG A 545 17.08 26.13 -8.45
C ARG A 545 17.16 27.60 -8.78
N ASP A 546 16.45 28.02 -9.83
CA ASP A 546 16.43 29.44 -10.25
C ASP A 546 15.66 30.32 -9.25
N THR A 547 14.63 29.77 -8.57
CA THR A 547 13.77 30.52 -7.63
C THR A 547 14.39 30.65 -6.23
N VAL A 548 14.86 29.55 -5.64
CA VAL A 548 15.26 29.47 -4.21
C VAL A 548 16.67 28.94 -4.00
N GLY A 549 17.40 28.61 -5.06
CA GLY A 549 18.76 28.05 -4.97
C GLY A 549 18.77 26.60 -4.52
N ASP A 550 19.95 26.11 -4.08
CA ASP A 550 20.15 24.70 -3.77
C ASP A 550 19.93 24.34 -2.29
N ASP A 551 19.75 25.33 -1.41
CA ASP A 551 19.49 25.06 0.00
C ASP A 551 18.18 24.29 0.20
N VAL A 552 18.22 23.25 1.05
CA VAL A 552 17.03 22.58 1.60
C VAL A 552 16.76 23.14 2.97
N THR A 553 15.60 23.75 3.16
CA THR A 553 15.27 24.41 4.42
C THR A 553 14.48 23.50 5.35
N TYR A 554 14.64 23.72 6.69
CA TYR A 554 13.86 23.06 7.72
C TYR A 554 13.72 23.97 8.96
N VAL A 555 12.68 23.76 9.76
CA VAL A 555 12.46 24.44 11.04
C VAL A 555 12.63 23.47 12.22
N VAL A 556 13.16 23.93 13.34
CA VAL A 556 13.10 23.15 14.58
C VAL A 556 11.84 23.55 15.32
N ASN A 557 10.89 22.63 15.39
CA ASN A 557 9.57 22.89 15.96
C ASN A 557 9.02 21.67 16.72
N ARG A 558 7.97 21.91 17.50
CA ARG A 558 7.17 20.88 18.13
C ARG A 558 5.70 21.03 17.75
N ASN A 559 5.07 19.92 17.37
CA ASN A 559 3.62 19.85 17.29
C ASN A 559 3.03 19.61 18.68
N ILE A 560 2.04 20.40 19.08
CA ILE A 560 1.32 20.24 20.35
C ILE A 560 -0.15 20.06 20.01
N ASN A 561 -0.60 18.81 20.03
CA ASN A 561 -2.01 18.50 19.86
C ASN A 561 -2.69 18.58 21.24
N PHE A 562 -3.28 19.72 21.57
CA PHE A 562 -3.80 19.98 22.92
C PHE A 562 -5.09 19.22 23.27
N SER A 563 -5.82 18.70 22.27
CA SER A 563 -6.97 17.82 22.46
C SER A 563 -7.23 17.00 21.20
N ASN A 564 -7.60 15.74 21.36
CA ASN A 564 -8.13 14.93 20.26
C ASN A 564 -9.66 14.81 20.30
N VAL A 565 -10.34 15.41 21.28
CA VAL A 565 -11.79 15.42 21.35
C VAL A 565 -12.35 16.28 20.22
N CYS A 566 -13.17 15.67 19.34
CA CYS A 566 -13.70 16.35 18.16
C CYS A 566 -15.10 15.82 17.80
N TYR A 567 -16.01 16.73 17.44
CA TYR A 567 -17.37 16.35 17.04
C TYR A 567 -17.66 16.51 15.53
N VAL A 568 -16.71 17.02 14.75
CA VAL A 568 -16.92 17.38 13.33
C VAL A 568 -17.22 16.19 12.43
N GLY A 569 -16.69 15.00 12.73
CA GLY A 569 -16.95 13.79 11.94
C GLY A 569 -16.26 13.80 10.56
N CYS A 570 -14.99 14.24 10.50
CA CYS A 570 -14.18 14.12 9.28
C CYS A 570 -13.90 12.66 8.98
N ARG A 571 -14.40 12.16 7.84
CA ARG A 571 -14.33 10.75 7.44
C ARG A 571 -12.90 10.27 7.11
N PHE A 572 -11.96 11.20 6.91
CA PHE A 572 -10.54 10.90 6.69
C PHE A 572 -9.70 10.95 7.97
N CYS A 573 -10.25 11.46 9.08
CA CYS A 573 -9.48 11.77 10.28
C CYS A 573 -9.52 10.62 11.29
N ALA A 574 -8.39 9.97 11.51
CA ALA A 574 -8.23 8.96 12.54
C ALA A 574 -7.83 9.54 13.92
N PHE A 575 -7.47 10.82 13.99
CA PHE A 575 -7.06 11.50 15.22
C PHE A 575 -8.26 11.82 16.14
N ALA A 576 -9.43 12.14 15.55
CA ALA A 576 -10.60 12.56 16.28
C ALA A 576 -11.16 11.47 17.20
N GLN A 577 -11.38 11.80 18.48
CA GLN A 577 -12.02 10.95 19.48
C GLN A 577 -13.31 11.59 19.98
N ARG A 578 -14.26 10.77 20.44
CA ARG A 578 -15.38 11.24 21.24
C ARG A 578 -14.95 11.31 22.71
N GLU A 579 -15.57 12.20 23.48
CA GLU A 579 -15.22 12.40 24.90
C GLU A 579 -15.26 11.10 25.74
N ARG A 580 -16.11 10.16 25.35
CA ARG A 580 -16.26 8.84 26.01
C ARG A 580 -15.26 7.79 25.56
N ASP A 581 -14.51 8.07 24.50
CA ASP A 581 -13.52 7.11 23.96
C ASP A 581 -12.35 7.01 24.95
N ALA A 582 -11.80 5.80 25.09
CA ALA A 582 -10.74 5.53 26.06
C ALA A 582 -9.46 6.36 25.83
N ASP A 583 -9.20 6.70 24.57
CA ASP A 583 -8.03 7.45 24.14
C ASP A 583 -8.29 8.97 24.03
N ALA A 584 -9.48 9.43 24.46
CA ALA A 584 -9.78 10.86 24.46
C ALA A 584 -8.94 11.58 25.52
N TYR A 585 -8.32 12.69 25.11
CA TYR A 585 -7.53 13.51 26.04
C TYR A 585 -7.71 15.00 25.81
N ARG A 586 -7.42 15.77 26.86
CA ARG A 586 -7.28 17.22 26.86
C ARG A 586 -6.04 17.58 27.67
N LEU A 587 -5.15 18.37 27.13
CA LEU A 587 -4.05 18.96 27.89
C LEU A 587 -4.57 20.21 28.62
N SER A 588 -4.11 20.41 29.83
CA SER A 588 -4.32 21.68 30.53
C SER A 588 -3.47 22.78 29.88
N VAL A 589 -3.83 24.03 30.13
CA VAL A 589 -3.05 25.21 29.69
C VAL A 589 -1.60 25.12 30.14
N ASP A 590 -1.35 24.71 31.39
CA ASP A 590 0.00 24.53 31.93
C ASP A 590 0.76 23.41 31.22
N GLN A 591 0.10 22.27 30.94
CA GLN A 591 0.75 21.18 30.20
C GLN A 591 1.14 21.57 28.76
N VAL A 592 0.38 22.46 28.12
CA VAL A 592 0.75 23.00 26.80
C VAL A 592 1.93 23.97 26.92
N ALA A 593 1.93 24.81 27.94
CA ALA A 593 3.04 25.73 28.21
C ALA A 593 4.33 25.00 28.59
N ASP A 594 4.23 23.92 29.38
CA ASP A 594 5.40 23.06 29.72
C ASP A 594 6.01 22.45 28.46
N ARG A 595 5.19 21.91 27.52
CA ARG A 595 5.68 21.38 26.26
C ARG A 595 6.36 22.42 25.36
N ALA A 596 5.87 23.66 25.39
CA ALA A 596 6.48 24.76 24.65
C ALA A 596 7.85 25.15 25.27
N GLU A 597 7.97 25.14 26.59
CA GLU A 597 9.23 25.38 27.31
C GLU A 597 10.25 24.27 27.04
N GLU A 598 9.85 23.01 27.11
CA GLU A 598 10.67 21.85 26.72
C GLU A 598 11.18 21.95 25.27
N ALA A 599 10.27 22.33 24.35
CA ALA A 599 10.65 22.52 22.94
C ALA A 599 11.69 23.64 22.78
N TRP A 600 11.51 24.75 23.48
CA TRP A 600 12.47 25.86 23.47
C TRP A 600 13.85 25.45 24.02
N ALA A 601 13.86 24.70 25.10
CA ALA A 601 15.07 24.16 25.67
C ALA A 601 15.82 23.19 24.72
N ALA A 602 15.06 22.48 23.87
CA ALA A 602 15.56 21.62 22.81
C ALA A 602 15.94 22.39 21.52
N GLY A 603 15.88 23.74 21.52
CA GLY A 603 16.26 24.58 20.39
C GLY A 603 15.17 24.84 19.35
N ALA A 604 13.91 24.52 19.66
CA ALA A 604 12.79 24.88 18.80
C ALA A 604 12.56 26.40 18.78
N THR A 605 12.20 26.92 17.60
CA THR A 605 11.83 28.32 17.42
C THR A 605 10.33 28.50 17.20
N GLU A 606 9.61 27.38 17.04
CA GLU A 606 8.19 27.33 16.71
C GLU A 606 7.51 26.22 17.51
N VAL A 607 6.26 26.47 17.93
CA VAL A 607 5.30 25.43 18.27
C VAL A 607 4.11 25.51 17.31
N CYS A 608 3.66 24.33 16.82
CA CYS A 608 2.47 24.20 16.01
C CYS A 608 1.34 23.62 16.87
N LEU A 609 0.30 24.43 17.15
CA LEU A 609 -0.83 24.02 17.96
C LEU A 609 -2.03 23.66 17.09
N GLN A 610 -2.53 22.46 17.23
CA GLN A 610 -3.74 21.97 16.60
C GLN A 610 -4.51 21.06 17.54
N GLY A 611 -5.85 21.14 17.54
CA GLY A 611 -6.69 20.28 18.36
C GLY A 611 -7.96 19.83 17.64
N GLY A 612 -8.63 18.85 18.24
CA GLY A 612 -10.00 18.53 17.88
C GLY A 612 -10.94 19.71 18.16
N ILE A 613 -12.04 19.78 17.42
CA ILE A 613 -13.08 20.78 17.68
C ILE A 613 -13.89 20.32 18.89
N ASP A 614 -13.43 20.73 20.07
CA ASP A 614 -13.98 20.34 21.35
C ASP A 614 -15.12 21.29 21.78
N PRO A 615 -16.35 20.80 21.90
CA PRO A 615 -17.46 21.66 22.32
C PRO A 615 -17.30 22.20 23.75
N LYS A 616 -16.50 21.55 24.59
CA LYS A 616 -16.27 21.96 26.02
C LYS A 616 -15.11 22.92 26.18
N LEU A 617 -14.26 23.15 25.16
CA LEU A 617 -13.22 24.14 25.27
C LEU A 617 -13.83 25.51 25.56
N PRO A 618 -13.41 26.23 26.62
CA PRO A 618 -13.91 27.58 26.92
C PRO A 618 -13.72 28.55 25.72
N VAL A 619 -14.57 29.56 25.63
CA VAL A 619 -14.43 30.60 24.59
C VAL A 619 -13.06 31.26 24.65
N THR A 620 -12.48 31.48 25.83
CA THR A 620 -11.14 32.04 26.01
C THR A 620 -10.03 31.05 25.74
N GLY A 621 -10.32 29.74 25.69
CA GLY A 621 -9.34 28.66 25.72
C GLY A 621 -8.20 28.78 24.68
N TYR A 622 -8.53 29.17 23.46
CA TYR A 622 -7.50 29.38 22.42
C TYR A 622 -6.53 30.51 22.77
N ALA A 623 -7.05 31.65 23.22
CA ALA A 623 -6.25 32.78 23.65
C ALA A 623 -5.43 32.48 24.92
N ASP A 624 -6.01 31.72 25.86
CA ASP A 624 -5.34 31.34 27.11
C ASP A 624 -4.14 30.41 26.83
N LEU A 625 -4.24 29.47 25.88
CA LEU A 625 -3.14 28.63 25.43
C LEU A 625 -1.98 29.49 24.88
N ILE A 626 -2.26 30.44 23.99
CA ILE A 626 -1.25 31.35 23.42
C ILE A 626 -0.58 32.18 24.53
N ARG A 627 -1.37 32.81 25.40
CA ARG A 627 -0.87 33.66 26.49
C ARG A 627 0.05 32.88 27.43
N ALA A 628 -0.33 31.65 27.76
CA ALA A 628 0.49 30.82 28.64
C ALA A 628 1.84 30.47 28.01
N ILE A 629 1.87 30.14 26.72
CA ILE A 629 3.12 29.92 25.97
C ILE A 629 3.97 31.19 25.96
N LYS A 630 3.39 32.32 25.58
CA LYS A 630 4.11 33.59 25.49
C LYS A 630 4.59 34.10 26.86
N ALA A 631 3.89 33.78 27.93
CA ALA A 631 4.31 34.09 29.30
C ALA A 631 5.58 33.30 29.73
N ARG A 632 5.64 32.00 29.36
CA ARG A 632 6.80 31.14 29.67
C ARG A 632 7.96 31.34 28.69
N VAL A 633 7.66 31.48 27.41
CA VAL A 633 8.64 31.57 26.32
C VAL A 633 8.24 32.72 25.38
N PRO A 634 8.54 33.99 25.72
CA PRO A 634 8.16 35.15 24.91
C PRO A 634 8.66 35.12 23.45
N GLY A 635 9.80 34.47 23.20
CA GLY A 635 10.42 34.33 21.87
C GLY A 635 9.88 33.20 21.00
N MET A 636 9.04 32.32 21.54
CA MET A 636 8.47 31.20 20.79
C MET A 636 7.50 31.70 19.73
N HIS A 637 7.70 31.28 18.47
CA HIS A 637 6.74 31.51 17.41
C HIS A 637 5.54 30.57 17.56
N VAL A 638 4.33 31.12 17.65
CA VAL A 638 3.08 30.34 17.79
C VAL A 638 2.39 30.24 16.43
N HIS A 639 2.49 29.09 15.80
CA HIS A 639 1.79 28.71 14.58
C HIS A 639 0.55 27.89 14.97
N ALA A 640 -0.64 28.47 14.92
CA ALA A 640 -1.77 27.86 15.59
C ALA A 640 -3.10 28.08 14.93
N PHE A 641 -3.94 27.10 15.09
CA PHE A 641 -5.36 26.98 14.80
C PHE A 641 -5.75 27.05 13.33
N SER A 642 -6.30 25.95 12.87
CA SER A 642 -6.83 25.82 11.51
C SER A 642 -8.01 26.78 11.26
N PRO A 643 -8.32 27.13 10.01
CA PRO A 643 -9.52 27.89 9.66
C PRO A 643 -10.81 27.31 10.24
N MET A 644 -10.89 25.97 10.37
CA MET A 644 -12.06 25.31 10.99
C MET A 644 -12.17 25.61 12.48
N GLU A 645 -11.06 25.58 13.24
CA GLU A 645 -11.01 25.95 14.65
C GLU A 645 -11.39 27.42 14.82
N ILE A 646 -10.86 28.30 13.96
CA ILE A 646 -11.12 29.76 14.00
C ILE A 646 -12.61 30.06 13.79
N VAL A 647 -13.23 29.51 12.73
CA VAL A 647 -14.67 29.75 12.46
C VAL A 647 -15.54 29.22 13.60
N THR A 648 -15.25 28.03 14.09
CA THR A 648 -16.05 27.43 15.16
C THR A 648 -15.94 28.21 16.45
N ALA A 649 -14.73 28.67 16.79
CA ALA A 649 -14.49 29.46 17.98
C ALA A 649 -15.12 30.86 17.87
N ALA A 650 -15.01 31.54 16.75
CA ALA A 650 -15.66 32.82 16.49
C ALA A 650 -17.20 32.72 16.59
N ALA A 651 -17.79 31.70 16.00
CA ALA A 651 -19.21 31.41 16.08
C ALA A 651 -19.67 31.15 17.54
N LYS A 652 -18.87 30.37 18.28
CA LYS A 652 -19.14 30.11 19.72
C LYS A 652 -19.04 31.38 20.58
N ALA A 653 -18.11 32.26 20.22
CA ALA A 653 -17.97 33.59 20.90
C ALA A 653 -19.04 34.59 20.48
N GLY A 654 -19.79 34.36 19.42
CA GLY A 654 -20.75 35.29 18.85
C GLY A 654 -20.14 36.53 18.22
N VAL A 655 -18.89 36.46 17.73
CA VAL A 655 -18.15 37.56 17.10
C VAL A 655 -17.77 37.26 15.67
N PRO A 656 -17.55 38.29 14.82
CA PRO A 656 -17.01 38.09 13.48
C PRO A 656 -15.59 37.47 13.51
N VAL A 657 -15.23 36.70 12.46
CA VAL A 657 -13.89 36.08 12.30
C VAL A 657 -12.76 37.11 12.43
N ARG A 658 -12.94 38.30 11.89
CA ARG A 658 -11.96 39.39 11.96
C ARG A 658 -11.68 39.82 13.40
N GLU A 659 -12.73 40.03 14.18
CA GLU A 659 -12.62 40.41 15.60
C GLU A 659 -11.93 39.28 16.40
N TRP A 660 -12.31 38.02 16.14
CA TRP A 660 -11.73 36.86 16.77
C TRP A 660 -10.23 36.76 16.49
N LEU A 661 -9.82 36.86 15.22
CA LEU A 661 -8.41 36.84 14.80
C LEU A 661 -7.61 38.01 15.39
N THR A 662 -8.22 39.21 15.50
CA THR A 662 -7.58 40.36 16.14
C THR A 662 -7.27 40.05 17.62
N GLY A 663 -8.22 39.44 18.33
CA GLY A 663 -8.02 39.05 19.75
C GLY A 663 -6.94 37.96 19.90
N LEU A 664 -6.86 36.98 18.99
CA LEU A 664 -5.82 35.96 19.00
C LEU A 664 -4.43 36.56 18.71
N ARG A 665 -4.34 37.52 17.78
CA ARG A 665 -3.08 38.23 17.48
C ARG A 665 -2.62 39.06 18.68
N GLU A 666 -3.53 39.75 19.39
CA GLU A 666 -3.24 40.46 20.64
C GLU A 666 -2.80 39.51 21.77
N ALA A 667 -3.30 38.26 21.75
CA ALA A 667 -2.83 37.22 22.68
C ALA A 667 -1.44 36.68 22.34
N GLY A 668 -0.92 36.96 21.12
CA GLY A 668 0.41 36.54 20.67
C GLY A 668 0.42 35.49 19.56
N LEU A 669 -0.67 35.29 18.82
CA LEU A 669 -0.69 34.45 17.62
C LEU A 669 0.20 35.07 16.53
N ASP A 670 1.15 34.31 15.99
CA ASP A 670 2.08 34.79 14.96
C ASP A 670 1.65 34.38 13.55
N THR A 671 1.29 33.10 13.35
CA THR A 671 0.85 32.57 12.04
C THR A 671 -0.21 31.50 12.20
N ILE A 672 -0.98 31.19 11.13
CA ILE A 672 -1.97 30.12 11.11
C ILE A 672 -1.61 29.01 10.09
N PRO A 673 -1.90 27.74 10.37
CA PRO A 673 -1.74 26.66 9.37
C PRO A 673 -2.85 26.74 8.32
N GLY A 674 -2.49 26.44 7.06
CA GLY A 674 -3.43 26.28 5.96
C GLY A 674 -4.18 24.94 5.96
N THR A 675 -4.18 24.24 7.08
CA THR A 675 -4.90 22.98 7.25
C THR A 675 -6.42 23.16 7.15
N ALA A 676 -7.18 22.07 7.18
CA ALA A 676 -8.60 22.05 6.85
C ALA A 676 -8.93 22.48 5.40
N ALA A 677 -7.94 22.72 4.54
CA ALA A 677 -8.11 22.92 3.10
C ALA A 677 -8.52 21.62 2.40
N GLU A 678 -7.89 20.52 2.70
CA GLU A 678 -7.89 19.23 1.99
C GLU A 678 -7.85 19.45 0.47
N ILE A 679 -8.98 19.36 -0.21
CA ILE A 679 -9.20 19.89 -1.56
C ILE A 679 -10.23 21.02 -1.48
N LEU A 680 -9.94 22.19 -2.07
CA LEU A 680 -10.83 23.35 -2.10
C LEU A 680 -11.86 23.22 -3.24
N ASP A 681 -12.59 22.11 -3.21
CA ASP A 681 -13.69 21.74 -4.08
C ASP A 681 -14.82 21.19 -3.20
N ASP A 682 -15.99 21.82 -3.25
CA ASP A 682 -17.06 21.52 -2.30
C ASP A 682 -17.66 20.13 -2.51
N GLU A 683 -17.64 19.55 -3.71
CA GLU A 683 -18.09 18.19 -3.93
C GLU A 683 -17.19 17.19 -3.17
N VAL A 684 -15.86 17.34 -3.28
CA VAL A 684 -14.91 16.54 -2.51
C VAL A 684 -15.06 16.76 -1.01
N ARG A 685 -15.21 18.02 -0.59
CA ARG A 685 -15.30 18.40 0.82
C ARG A 685 -16.50 17.74 1.51
N TRP A 686 -17.66 17.67 0.83
CA TRP A 686 -18.86 16.99 1.35
C TRP A 686 -18.70 15.48 1.48
N VAL A 687 -17.97 14.86 0.55
CA VAL A 687 -17.61 13.43 0.67
C VAL A 687 -16.68 13.20 1.87
N LEU A 688 -15.72 14.11 2.10
CA LEU A 688 -14.73 13.96 3.17
C LEU A 688 -15.31 14.25 4.56
N THR A 689 -16.36 15.07 4.68
CA THR A 689 -16.83 15.50 5.99
C THR A 689 -18.28 15.93 5.97
N LYS A 690 -19.11 15.43 6.92
CA LYS A 690 -20.51 15.82 7.09
C LYS A 690 -20.69 17.29 7.52
N GLY A 691 -19.69 17.90 8.16
CA GLY A 691 -19.75 19.29 8.70
C GLY A 691 -18.56 20.16 8.29
N LYS A 692 -17.95 19.92 7.13
CA LYS A 692 -16.78 20.68 6.70
C LYS A 692 -17.13 22.10 6.31
N LEU A 693 -16.19 22.99 6.63
CA LEU A 693 -16.21 24.37 6.17
C LEU A 693 -16.21 24.42 4.62
N PRO A 694 -17.14 25.14 3.95
CA PRO A 694 -17.11 25.33 2.51
C PRO A 694 -15.79 25.98 2.04
N ALA A 695 -15.37 25.71 0.80
CA ALA A 695 -14.13 26.26 0.24
C ALA A 695 -14.10 27.81 0.30
N ALA A 696 -15.23 28.45 0.00
CA ALA A 696 -15.34 29.92 0.07
C ALA A 696 -15.12 30.45 1.51
N ALA A 697 -15.64 29.77 2.53
CA ALA A 697 -15.44 30.19 3.91
C ALA A 697 -13.99 29.98 4.38
N TRP A 698 -13.31 28.91 3.92
CA TRP A 698 -11.88 28.75 4.15
C TRP A 698 -11.07 29.90 3.55
N VAL A 699 -11.37 30.28 2.30
CA VAL A 699 -10.74 31.42 1.61
C VAL A 699 -10.97 32.72 2.37
N GLU A 700 -12.18 32.97 2.87
CA GLU A 700 -12.51 34.14 3.66
C GLU A 700 -11.68 34.25 4.95
N VAL A 701 -11.58 33.16 5.72
CA VAL A 701 -10.79 33.11 6.97
C VAL A 701 -9.33 33.42 6.68
N VAL A 702 -8.73 32.75 5.70
CA VAL A 702 -7.32 32.91 5.38
C VAL A 702 -7.03 34.30 4.82
N SER A 703 -7.90 34.82 3.94
CA SER A 703 -7.76 36.20 3.44
C SER A 703 -7.88 37.22 4.56
N THR A 704 -8.81 37.04 5.50
CA THR A 704 -8.97 37.92 6.66
C THR A 704 -7.73 37.89 7.56
N ALA A 705 -7.13 36.70 7.80
CA ALA A 705 -5.87 36.58 8.54
C ALA A 705 -4.74 37.36 7.86
N HIS A 706 -4.58 37.19 6.55
CA HIS A 706 -3.58 37.91 5.76
C HIS A 706 -3.75 39.43 5.79
N GLU A 707 -4.99 39.92 5.69
CA GLU A 707 -5.29 41.35 5.79
C GLU A 707 -4.96 41.94 7.18
N LEU A 708 -5.02 41.12 8.21
CA LEU A 708 -4.59 41.45 9.58
C LEU A 708 -3.06 41.33 9.77
N GLY A 709 -2.30 40.93 8.76
CA GLY A 709 -0.87 40.69 8.83
C GLY A 709 -0.47 39.36 9.46
N ILE A 710 -1.42 38.44 9.67
CA ILE A 710 -1.18 37.08 10.11
C ILE A 710 -0.95 36.21 8.87
N ARG A 711 0.29 35.80 8.62
CA ARG A 711 0.62 34.91 7.50
C ARG A 711 0.13 33.48 7.72
N SER A 712 0.09 32.69 6.68
CA SER A 712 -0.27 31.26 6.78
C SER A 712 0.55 30.38 5.84
N SER A 713 0.60 29.08 6.16
CA SER A 713 0.93 28.06 5.15
C SER A 713 -0.28 27.82 4.23
N SER A 714 -0.07 27.12 3.11
CA SER A 714 -1.14 26.56 2.27
C SER A 714 -0.93 25.05 2.13
N THR A 715 -2.01 24.27 2.10
CA THR A 715 -1.92 22.80 2.07
C THR A 715 -2.88 22.20 1.07
N MET A 716 -2.55 21.03 0.54
CA MET A 716 -3.45 20.17 -0.22
C MET A 716 -3.31 18.73 0.26
N MET A 717 -4.37 18.10 0.76
CA MET A 717 -4.40 16.67 1.02
C MET A 717 -5.02 15.97 -0.19
N TYR A 718 -4.27 15.07 -0.81
CA TYR A 718 -4.64 14.43 -2.08
C TYR A 718 -4.43 12.92 -2.05
N GLY A 719 -5.09 12.22 -2.98
CA GLY A 719 -4.96 10.78 -3.11
C GLY A 719 -6.04 9.98 -2.40
N HIS A 720 -7.22 10.56 -2.11
CA HIS A 720 -8.36 9.90 -1.46
C HIS A 720 -9.52 9.61 -2.43
N VAL A 721 -10.47 10.55 -2.63
CA VAL A 721 -11.61 10.47 -3.57
C VAL A 721 -11.48 11.44 -4.74
N ASP A 722 -10.42 12.20 -4.74
CA ASP A 722 -10.06 13.30 -5.64
C ASP A 722 -9.40 12.83 -6.95
N HIS A 723 -9.28 13.77 -7.90
CA HIS A 723 -8.67 13.55 -9.21
C HIS A 723 -7.89 14.80 -9.69
N PRO A 724 -7.03 14.68 -10.73
CA PRO A 724 -6.16 15.76 -11.20
C PRO A 724 -6.84 17.09 -11.55
N GLY A 725 -8.08 17.07 -12.05
CA GLY A 725 -8.84 18.28 -12.34
C GLY A 725 -9.14 19.09 -11.08
N GLN A 726 -9.45 18.42 -9.98
CA GLN A 726 -9.70 19.05 -8.69
C GLN A 726 -8.41 19.56 -8.05
N TRP A 727 -7.27 18.88 -8.27
CA TRP A 727 -5.96 19.40 -7.85
C TRP A 727 -5.63 20.71 -8.57
N LEU A 728 -5.84 20.76 -9.88
CA LEU A 728 -5.61 21.99 -10.66
C LEU A 728 -6.52 23.14 -10.22
N ALA A 729 -7.81 22.84 -9.95
CA ALA A 729 -8.75 23.81 -9.41
C ALA A 729 -8.30 24.34 -8.03
N HIS A 730 -7.82 23.47 -7.16
CA HIS A 730 -7.26 23.82 -5.86
C HIS A 730 -6.06 24.78 -6.00
N PHE A 731 -5.10 24.50 -6.87
CA PHE A 731 -3.96 25.38 -7.14
C PHE A 731 -4.41 26.75 -7.66
N ARG A 732 -5.46 26.81 -8.50
CA ARG A 732 -6.05 28.07 -8.98
C ARG A 732 -6.62 28.92 -7.83
N VAL A 733 -7.29 28.27 -6.86
CA VAL A 733 -7.80 28.97 -5.67
C VAL A 733 -6.65 29.54 -4.84
N LEU A 734 -5.62 28.74 -4.54
CA LEU A 734 -4.44 29.21 -3.78
C LEU A 734 -3.73 30.37 -4.49
N ALA A 735 -3.47 30.23 -5.78
CA ALA A 735 -2.86 31.29 -6.57
C ALA A 735 -3.69 32.59 -6.53
N GLY A 736 -5.01 32.48 -6.67
CA GLY A 736 -5.91 33.64 -6.58
C GLY A 736 -5.93 34.31 -5.19
N VAL A 737 -5.79 33.54 -4.11
CA VAL A 737 -5.64 34.11 -2.75
C VAL A 737 -4.28 34.79 -2.64
N GLN A 738 -3.20 34.16 -3.09
CA GLN A 738 -1.86 34.72 -3.02
C GLN A 738 -1.71 36.00 -3.83
N ASP A 739 -2.27 36.03 -5.04
CA ASP A 739 -2.27 37.25 -5.91
C ASP A 739 -2.97 38.45 -5.25
N ARG A 740 -3.98 38.20 -4.40
CA ARG A 740 -4.70 39.27 -3.68
C ARG A 740 -4.02 39.66 -2.36
N THR A 741 -3.43 38.73 -1.64
CA THR A 741 -3.04 38.97 -0.24
C THR A 741 -1.55 38.87 0.03
N GLY A 742 -0.80 38.11 -0.78
CA GLY A 742 0.63 37.88 -0.57
C GLY A 742 0.97 37.15 0.76
N GLY A 743 -0.02 36.53 1.43
CA GLY A 743 0.13 36.07 2.81
C GLY A 743 0.59 34.62 2.99
N PHE A 744 0.58 33.80 1.94
CA PHE A 744 1.12 32.44 2.04
C PHE A 744 2.65 32.45 2.10
N THR A 745 3.22 31.70 3.04
CA THR A 745 4.66 31.52 3.19
C THR A 745 5.18 30.32 2.41
N GLU A 746 4.33 29.28 2.25
CA GLU A 746 4.70 28.00 1.66
C GLU A 746 3.46 27.22 1.18
N PHE A 747 3.71 26.25 0.31
CA PHE A 747 2.75 25.22 -0.02
C PHE A 747 3.24 23.85 0.46
N VAL A 748 2.35 23.09 1.10
CA VAL A 748 2.62 21.74 1.63
C VAL A 748 1.71 20.71 0.94
N ALA A 749 2.31 19.82 0.17
CA ALA A 749 1.61 18.69 -0.40
C ALA A 749 1.53 17.55 0.66
N LEU A 750 0.31 17.14 0.98
CA LEU A 750 0.01 16.14 2.02
C LEU A 750 -0.59 14.88 1.38
N PRO A 751 0.21 13.84 1.06
CA PRO A 751 -0.31 12.55 0.65
C PRO A 751 -1.30 12.00 1.69
N PHE A 752 -2.46 11.50 1.23
CA PHE A 752 -3.46 10.92 2.11
C PHE A 752 -2.91 9.64 2.77
N VAL A 753 -2.89 9.63 4.10
CA VAL A 753 -2.58 8.43 4.90
C VAL A 753 -3.89 7.71 5.18
N HIS A 754 -4.09 6.58 4.53
CA HIS A 754 -5.39 5.92 4.44
C HIS A 754 -5.69 4.93 5.56
N THR A 755 -4.64 4.34 6.13
CA THR A 755 -4.65 3.14 6.96
C THR A 755 -5.78 3.09 7.99
N ASN A 756 -5.88 4.12 8.83
CA ASN A 756 -6.90 4.22 9.89
C ASN A 756 -8.02 5.22 9.52
N ALA A 757 -8.08 5.68 8.27
CA ALA A 757 -9.08 6.64 7.85
C ALA A 757 -10.45 5.97 7.67
N PRO A 758 -11.51 6.42 8.36
CA PRO A 758 -12.85 5.80 8.28
C PRO A 758 -13.36 5.64 6.85
N ILE A 759 -13.17 6.64 5.99
CA ILE A 759 -13.61 6.60 4.58
C ILE A 759 -12.87 5.54 3.74
N TYR A 760 -11.63 5.23 4.08
CA TYR A 760 -10.90 4.13 3.45
C TYR A 760 -11.38 2.79 3.98
N LEU A 761 -11.61 2.68 5.28
CA LEU A 761 -12.13 1.48 5.92
C LEU A 761 -13.54 1.13 5.43
N ALA A 762 -14.33 2.13 5.06
CA ALA A 762 -15.63 1.96 4.40
C ALA A 762 -15.53 1.56 2.91
N GLY A 763 -14.32 1.43 2.34
CA GLY A 763 -14.11 1.04 0.96
C GLY A 763 -14.37 2.15 -0.07
N ILE A 764 -14.49 3.41 0.34
CA ILE A 764 -14.86 4.54 -0.53
C ILE A 764 -13.63 5.27 -1.05
N ALA A 765 -12.66 5.58 -0.18
CA ALA A 765 -11.42 6.22 -0.60
C ALA A 765 -10.41 5.21 -1.13
N ARG A 766 -9.55 5.66 -2.03
CA ARG A 766 -8.38 4.89 -2.50
C ARG A 766 -7.23 4.91 -1.46
N PRO A 767 -6.25 4.01 -1.56
CA PRO A 767 -5.19 3.84 -0.55
C PRO A 767 -4.08 4.89 -0.61
N GLY A 768 -4.43 6.14 -0.75
CA GLY A 768 -3.47 7.22 -0.93
C GLY A 768 -3.00 7.37 -2.38
N PRO A 769 -2.15 8.37 -2.66
CA PRO A 769 -1.58 8.58 -3.99
C PRO A 769 -0.51 7.54 -4.30
N THR A 770 -0.38 7.21 -5.59
CA THR A 770 0.72 6.39 -6.09
C THR A 770 2.05 7.14 -6.03
N TRP A 771 3.17 6.41 -6.11
CA TRP A 771 4.50 7.00 -6.22
C TRP A 771 4.61 7.99 -7.40
N ARG A 772 4.04 7.63 -8.54
CA ARG A 772 3.95 8.48 -9.72
C ARG A 772 3.22 9.79 -9.42
N GLU A 773 2.05 9.71 -8.77
CA GLU A 773 1.24 10.88 -8.41
C GLU A 773 1.96 11.79 -7.41
N ASN A 774 2.67 11.23 -6.44
CA ASN A 774 3.49 12.02 -5.51
C ASN A 774 4.52 12.87 -6.27
N ARG A 775 5.25 12.26 -7.20
CA ARG A 775 6.23 12.98 -8.03
C ARG A 775 5.57 14.07 -8.90
N ALA A 776 4.46 13.72 -9.56
CA ALA A 776 3.74 14.65 -10.42
C ALA A 776 3.17 15.84 -9.64
N VAL A 777 2.53 15.61 -8.49
CA VAL A 777 1.91 16.67 -7.67
C VAL A 777 2.98 17.64 -7.13
N HIS A 778 4.10 17.15 -6.61
CA HIS A 778 5.16 18.02 -6.08
C HIS A 778 5.84 18.83 -7.20
N ALA A 779 6.11 18.22 -8.36
CA ALA A 779 6.65 18.92 -9.51
C ALA A 779 5.67 19.98 -10.04
N MET A 780 4.39 19.63 -10.18
CA MET A 780 3.36 20.56 -10.62
C MET A 780 3.12 21.69 -9.61
N ALA A 781 3.23 21.43 -8.31
CA ALA A 781 3.14 22.50 -7.30
C ALA A 781 4.22 23.58 -7.53
N ARG A 782 5.47 23.19 -7.79
CA ARG A 782 6.55 24.11 -8.11
C ARG A 782 6.23 24.96 -9.35
N LEU A 783 5.70 24.33 -10.40
CA LEU A 783 5.43 25.00 -11.67
C LEU A 783 4.19 25.90 -11.59
N LEU A 784 3.08 25.39 -11.03
CA LEU A 784 1.82 26.12 -10.96
C LEU A 784 1.85 27.32 -10.00
N LEU A 785 2.67 27.25 -8.96
CA LEU A 785 2.82 28.30 -7.95
C LEU A 785 4.04 29.21 -8.19
N HIS A 786 4.78 29.00 -9.30
CA HIS A 786 5.94 29.81 -9.66
C HIS A 786 5.61 31.29 -9.70
N GLY A 787 6.47 32.13 -9.10
CA GLY A 787 6.29 33.57 -8.97
C GLY A 787 5.21 34.00 -7.95
N ARG A 788 4.62 33.05 -7.19
CA ARG A 788 3.59 33.31 -6.17
C ARG A 788 3.97 32.77 -4.80
N ILE A 789 4.28 31.46 -4.74
CA ILE A 789 4.69 30.78 -3.52
C ILE A 789 6.02 30.07 -3.80
N ASP A 790 7.10 30.63 -3.28
CA ASP A 790 8.46 30.19 -3.58
C ASP A 790 8.86 28.91 -2.83
N ASN A 791 8.22 28.63 -1.70
CA ASN A 791 8.58 27.49 -0.85
C ASN A 791 7.60 26.34 -1.05
N ILE A 792 8.11 25.22 -1.53
CA ILE A 792 7.34 23.96 -1.69
C ILE A 792 7.90 22.94 -0.73
N GLN A 793 7.09 22.58 0.25
CA GLN A 793 7.45 21.63 1.30
C GLN A 793 7.02 20.21 0.92
N CYS A 794 7.87 19.22 1.21
CA CYS A 794 7.55 17.81 1.16
C CYS A 794 7.52 17.20 2.58
N SER A 795 6.47 16.40 2.87
CA SER A 795 6.23 15.87 4.21
C SER A 795 6.95 14.53 4.41
N TRP A 796 8.06 14.53 5.15
CA TRP A 796 8.79 13.29 5.48
C TRP A 796 7.94 12.29 6.29
N VAL A 797 7.00 12.76 7.11
CA VAL A 797 6.07 11.91 7.88
C VAL A 797 5.24 11.02 6.97
N LYS A 798 4.89 11.50 5.77
CA LYS A 798 4.03 10.80 4.81
C LYS A 798 4.80 10.07 3.71
N LEU A 799 5.98 10.57 3.34
CA LEU A 799 6.78 10.08 2.21
C LEU A 799 7.95 9.16 2.63
N GLY A 800 8.32 9.17 3.90
CA GLY A 800 9.57 8.55 4.37
C GLY A 800 10.82 9.25 3.85
N ASP A 801 12.00 8.84 4.29
CA ASP A 801 13.26 9.53 3.97
C ASP A 801 13.60 9.46 2.46
N ALA A 802 13.44 8.28 1.85
CA ALA A 802 13.72 8.09 0.42
C ALA A 802 12.72 8.86 -0.46
N GLY A 803 11.43 8.81 -0.12
CA GLY A 803 10.40 9.54 -0.82
C GLY A 803 10.60 11.04 -0.74
N THR A 804 10.94 11.55 0.42
CA THR A 804 11.23 12.97 0.64
C THR A 804 12.45 13.43 -0.17
N ALA A 805 13.55 12.67 -0.18
CA ALA A 805 14.72 12.98 -1.00
C ALA A 805 14.40 13.03 -2.50
N ALA A 806 13.54 12.14 -2.98
CA ALA A 806 13.09 12.17 -4.37
C ALA A 806 12.24 13.41 -4.71
N MET A 807 11.37 13.86 -3.78
CA MET A 807 10.59 15.10 -3.97
C MET A 807 11.49 16.35 -3.95
N LEU A 808 12.54 16.36 -3.15
CA LEU A 808 13.55 17.42 -3.16
C LEU A 808 14.22 17.57 -4.54
N ASN A 809 14.46 16.47 -5.24
CA ASN A 809 14.99 16.44 -6.61
C ASN A 809 13.89 16.59 -7.70
N GLY A 810 12.66 16.84 -7.30
CA GLY A 810 11.50 17.06 -8.18
C GLY A 810 10.82 18.41 -7.96
N GLY A 811 11.53 19.41 -7.44
CA GLY A 811 11.03 20.79 -7.32
C GLY A 811 10.77 21.27 -5.89
N CYS A 812 10.88 20.41 -4.85
CA CYS A 812 10.75 20.84 -3.45
C CYS A 812 12.05 21.45 -2.90
N ASN A 813 11.90 22.35 -1.91
CA ASN A 813 13.05 22.98 -1.23
C ASN A 813 12.94 22.99 0.30
N ASP A 814 11.86 22.43 0.88
CA ASP A 814 11.64 22.49 2.31
C ASP A 814 11.21 21.12 2.87
N LEU A 815 11.74 20.75 4.02
CA LEU A 815 11.45 19.50 4.74
C LEU A 815 10.38 19.65 5.82
N GLY A 816 9.89 20.88 6.05
CA GLY A 816 9.07 21.18 7.22
C GLY A 816 9.91 21.20 8.48
N GLY A 817 9.43 20.54 9.53
CA GLY A 817 10.05 20.62 10.84
C GLY A 817 10.47 19.30 11.45
N THR A 818 11.13 19.41 12.60
CA THR A 818 11.47 18.27 13.47
C THR A 818 10.25 17.61 14.08
N LEU A 819 9.16 18.36 14.23
CA LEU A 819 7.84 18.02 14.76
C LEU A 819 7.85 17.54 16.22
N MET A 820 8.90 16.90 16.70
CA MET A 820 9.13 16.33 18.03
C MET A 820 8.00 15.40 18.52
N GLU A 821 6.74 15.68 18.16
CA GLU A 821 5.55 14.93 18.59
C GLU A 821 4.44 14.99 17.51
N GLU A 822 4.62 14.27 16.39
CA GLU A 822 3.58 14.20 15.33
C GLU A 822 2.60 13.07 15.64
N THR A 823 1.43 13.43 16.15
CA THR A 823 0.41 12.46 16.57
C THR A 823 -0.64 12.19 15.48
N ILE A 824 -1.00 13.20 14.69
CA ILE A 824 -2.11 13.11 13.71
C ILE A 824 -1.80 12.08 12.61
N SER A 825 -0.65 12.17 11.97
CA SER A 825 -0.26 11.25 10.91
C SER A 825 0.02 9.84 11.44
N ARG A 826 0.58 9.74 12.66
CA ARG A 826 0.79 8.46 13.34
C ARG A 826 -0.54 7.75 13.62
N MET A 827 -1.54 8.45 14.15
CA MET A 827 -2.89 7.90 14.38
C MET A 827 -3.59 7.54 13.06
N ALA A 828 -3.28 8.22 11.97
CA ALA A 828 -3.73 7.83 10.64
C ALA A 828 -3.01 6.59 10.09
N GLY A 829 -1.96 6.10 10.76
CA GLY A 829 -1.22 4.89 10.39
C GLY A 829 0.06 5.14 9.60
N SER A 830 0.64 6.35 9.66
CA SER A 830 1.96 6.60 9.09
C SER A 830 3.04 5.84 9.86
N GLY A 831 3.83 5.03 9.17
CA GLY A 831 4.96 4.25 9.74
C GLY A 831 6.30 5.00 9.78
N ASN A 832 6.34 6.29 9.38
CA ASN A 832 7.60 7.02 9.22
C ASN A 832 8.07 7.75 10.49
N GLY A 833 7.50 7.41 11.66
CA GLY A 833 7.83 8.03 12.95
C GLY A 833 7.12 9.36 13.18
N SER A 834 7.26 9.89 14.40
CA SER A 834 6.61 11.13 14.86
C SER A 834 7.58 12.30 15.08
N ALA A 835 8.89 12.05 14.98
CA ALA A 835 9.94 13.06 15.17
C ALA A 835 11.14 12.79 14.26
N ARG A 836 11.89 13.84 13.95
CA ARG A 836 13.24 13.78 13.36
C ARG A 836 14.16 14.74 14.11
N THR A 837 15.40 14.32 14.31
CA THR A 837 16.45 15.24 14.77
C THR A 837 16.91 16.13 13.61
N GLU A 838 17.59 17.24 13.93
CA GLU A 838 18.21 18.09 12.91
C GLU A 838 19.22 17.29 12.05
N GLU A 839 19.95 16.36 12.65
CA GLU A 839 20.90 15.49 11.94
C GLU A 839 20.20 14.58 10.93
N GLN A 840 19.06 13.98 11.31
CA GLN A 840 18.26 13.15 10.41
C GLN A 840 17.69 13.97 9.24
N LEU A 841 17.20 15.20 9.48
CA LEU A 841 16.75 16.08 8.41
C LEU A 841 17.90 16.48 7.46
N ARG A 842 19.09 16.76 7.99
CA ARG A 842 20.30 17.00 7.19
C ARG A 842 20.69 15.78 6.37
N ALA A 843 20.55 14.58 6.92
CA ALA A 843 20.80 13.33 6.19
C ALA A 843 19.84 13.14 5.01
N ILE A 844 18.56 13.50 5.16
CA ILE A 844 17.60 13.48 4.04
C ILE A 844 18.02 14.45 2.93
N ALA A 845 18.39 15.68 3.26
CA ALA A 845 18.89 16.66 2.30
C ALA A 845 20.17 16.19 1.61
N ALA A 846 21.12 15.62 2.37
CA ALA A 846 22.35 15.05 1.82
C ALA A 846 22.10 13.88 0.87
N ARG A 847 21.10 13.05 1.14
CA ARG A 847 20.64 11.99 0.21
C ARG A 847 20.14 12.56 -1.12
N ALA A 848 19.56 13.75 -1.12
CA ALA A 848 19.20 14.49 -2.33
C ALA A 848 20.41 15.23 -2.98
N GLY A 849 21.61 15.15 -2.40
CA GLY A 849 22.80 15.84 -2.89
C GLY A 849 22.83 17.35 -2.60
N ARG A 850 22.03 17.81 -1.61
CA ARG A 850 21.80 19.26 -1.37
C ARG A 850 22.14 19.66 0.06
N PRO A 851 22.62 20.90 0.30
CA PRO A 851 22.91 21.42 1.64
C PRO A 851 21.62 21.72 2.41
N ALA A 852 21.59 21.40 3.70
CA ALA A 852 20.48 21.69 4.59
C ALA A 852 20.71 22.97 5.38
N ARG A 853 19.67 23.82 5.52
CA ARG A 853 19.71 25.09 6.23
C ARG A 853 18.52 25.27 7.18
N LYS A 854 18.79 25.62 8.42
CA LYS A 854 17.77 25.96 9.41
C LYS A 854 17.11 27.31 9.10
N ARG A 855 15.79 27.40 9.18
CA ARG A 855 15.00 28.61 8.94
C ARG A 855 14.06 28.94 10.11
N THR A 856 13.53 30.17 10.11
CA THR A 856 12.35 30.52 10.93
C THR A 856 11.06 30.12 10.23
N THR A 857 9.91 30.14 10.91
CA THR A 857 8.58 29.89 10.33
C THR A 857 8.29 30.77 9.13
N ALA A 858 8.69 32.04 9.16
CA ALA A 858 8.50 33.00 8.08
C ALA A 858 9.60 32.99 7.01
N TYR A 859 10.39 31.92 6.93
CA TYR A 859 11.51 31.73 5.99
C TYR A 859 12.66 32.76 6.12
N GLY A 860 12.79 33.37 7.28
CA GLY A 860 13.96 34.15 7.64
C GLY A 860 15.17 33.26 7.95
N HIS A 861 16.38 33.74 7.64
CA HIS A 861 17.60 33.06 8.03
C HIS A 861 17.86 33.28 9.53
N LEU A 862 18.10 32.19 10.26
CA LEU A 862 18.69 32.26 11.59
C LEU A 862 20.19 32.60 11.41
N ARG A 863 20.68 33.67 12.06
CA ARG A 863 22.09 33.94 12.11
C ARG A 863 22.76 32.77 12.82
N PRO A 864 23.91 32.27 12.31
CA PRO A 864 24.63 31.16 12.91
C PRO A 864 25.02 31.41 14.34
#